data_3e1150b03e5bac87c2dcbc00d0d0becb
#
_entry.id   3e1150b03e5bac87c2dcbc00d0d0becb
#
_cell.length_a   1.000
_cell.length_b   1.000
_cell.length_c   1.000
_cell.angle_alpha   90.00
_cell.angle_beta   90.00
_cell.angle_gamma   90.00
#
_symmetry.space_group_name_H-M   'P 1'
#
loop_
_entity.id
_entity.type
_entity.pdbx_description
1 polymer ?
#
loop_
_entity_poly.entity_id
_entity_poly.type
_entity_poly.pdbx_seq_one_letter_code
_entity_poly.pdbx_strand_id
1 'polypeptide(L)'
;MNQSHLNELDREKLLGVNGNKASSDDGSHDDDHGHALSWRDVNRVLFVAAAAGAIWFLGRSTNPYIIAIGVICTVVGGFPIFHEAYENITQRRMTMELSMAIAIVAALAIREIFTALVITLFVLVAEILEGLTVGRGRKAIQHLVDLLPSVATVRRSGAWTDVEIGDVSANDEVLVRPGARIPVDGKVVGGHSFVDQAPITGESMPVEKQPGAIVYAGTINQSGALEVRVERLGRGTTFGKIIEAVETAEKSRAPIQGIADRLAGYLVYFALAAAILTFLISHNIRSTISAVIVAGACGIAAGTPLAILGSIGRAAQQGAIIKGGLYLEKLGEVDTVLLDKTGTLTYGTPELLDVHAASGTSATTLLRTAAIAESRSEHPIAKAILRKATQLGIPYEDPAIFEYTPGKGIIARNDGEEIIVGNQHFLLERGIQFKQEKGSMPGSEIFVAGDGRFLGTLQIADTLRPEARDAIQSLKSMGLRTVLLTGDAKTVAEDVGHKLAVDEIVSDLLPEGKLQYVRWLAERGHKAAMVGDGVNDAPALMQASVGVAMGSGTDVARESADVVLIGSDLSKLAETLQTARRCRRTIMQNFVGTLVVDSIGVGLAAFGFLNPLLAAFIHVSSEMAFILNSARLLPPVSSANQFVRGILSQSPSTTN
;
A
#
# COMPACT_ATOMS: atom_id res chain seq x y z
N MET A 1 23.56 28.12 -12.45
CA MET A 1 23.37 26.89 -11.68
C MET A 1 21.96 26.95 -11.12
N ASN A 2 21.13 26.04 -11.53
CA ASN A 2 19.66 26.12 -11.40
C ASN A 2 19.21 25.73 -9.98
N GLN A 3 18.27 26.46 -9.40
CA GLN A 3 17.61 26.16 -8.11
C GLN A 3 17.03 24.74 -8.01
N SER A 4 16.79 24.06 -9.15
CA SER A 4 16.33 22.66 -9.20
C SER A 4 17.39 21.64 -8.72
N HIS A 5 18.68 21.88 -8.98
CA HIS A 5 19.76 20.99 -8.53
C HIS A 5 20.09 21.13 -7.04
N LEU A 6 19.87 22.29 -6.45
CA LEU A 6 20.01 22.48 -5.00
C LEU A 6 18.92 21.73 -4.22
N ASN A 7 17.70 21.70 -4.73
CA ASN A 7 16.60 20.95 -4.12
C ASN A 7 16.78 19.42 -4.16
N GLU A 8 17.47 18.87 -5.16
CA GLU A 8 17.74 17.42 -5.23
C GLU A 8 18.82 16.99 -4.24
N LEU A 9 19.90 17.74 -4.11
CA LEU A 9 20.98 17.46 -3.16
C LEU A 9 20.54 17.58 -1.69
N ASP A 10 19.66 18.54 -1.38
CA ASP A 10 19.08 18.66 -0.05
C ASP A 10 18.06 17.54 0.26
N ARG A 11 17.34 17.05 -0.76
CA ARG A 11 16.45 15.88 -0.65
C ARG A 11 17.20 14.57 -0.36
N GLU A 12 18.34 14.35 -0.99
CA GLU A 12 19.18 13.17 -0.72
C GLU A 12 19.74 13.15 0.71
N LYS A 13 20.06 14.33 1.26
CA LYS A 13 20.49 14.47 2.66
C LYS A 13 19.36 14.21 3.65
N LEU A 14 18.16 14.71 3.36
CA LEU A 14 16.96 14.50 4.19
C LEU A 14 16.57 13.01 4.30
N LEU A 15 16.89 12.22 3.30
CA LEU A 15 16.58 10.78 3.26
C LEU A 15 17.71 9.89 3.78
N GLY A 16 18.81 10.45 4.29
CA GLY A 16 19.92 9.69 4.91
C GLY A 16 20.77 8.90 3.91
N VAL A 17 20.80 9.29 2.64
CA VAL A 17 21.63 8.65 1.61
C VAL A 17 23.08 9.15 1.76
N ASN A 18 23.86 8.55 2.65
CA ASN A 18 25.31 8.69 2.64
C ASN A 18 25.87 7.83 1.52
N GLY A 19 26.35 8.50 0.47
CA GLY A 19 26.93 7.85 -0.69
C GLY A 19 28.22 7.12 -0.38
N ASN A 20 28.17 5.79 -0.40
CA ASN A 20 29.33 4.98 -0.64
C ASN A 20 29.32 4.61 -2.13
N LYS A 21 30.04 5.38 -2.94
CA LYS A 21 30.31 5.04 -4.34
C LYS A 21 31.27 3.85 -4.36
N ALA A 22 30.73 2.64 -4.43
CA ALA A 22 31.45 1.49 -4.96
C ALA A 22 31.08 1.38 -6.45
N SER A 23 32.07 1.61 -7.30
CA SER A 23 32.00 1.41 -8.74
C SER A 23 31.76 -0.08 -9.04
N SER A 24 30.60 -0.42 -9.54
CA SER A 24 30.38 -1.60 -10.36
C SER A 24 29.65 -1.15 -11.62
N ASP A 25 30.43 -1.19 -12.69
CA ASP A 25 30.03 -1.02 -14.07
C ASP A 25 29.13 -2.21 -14.43
N ASP A 26 27.83 -2.02 -14.40
CA ASP A 26 26.87 -2.97 -14.93
C ASP A 26 25.80 -2.16 -15.70
N GLY A 27 25.94 -2.25 -17.03
CA GLY A 27 25.14 -1.45 -17.96
C GLY A 27 23.66 -1.82 -17.97
N SER A 28 22.93 -1.30 -17.03
CA SER A 28 21.47 -1.17 -17.13
C SER A 28 21.15 0.29 -17.47
N HIS A 29 20.88 0.56 -18.74
CA HIS A 29 20.23 1.80 -19.14
C HIS A 29 18.88 1.88 -18.40
N ASP A 30 18.83 2.74 -17.38
CA ASP A 30 17.58 3.22 -16.80
C ASP A 30 16.85 4.01 -17.90
N ASP A 31 15.81 3.40 -18.47
CA ASP A 31 14.81 4.08 -19.28
C ASP A 31 14.02 5.04 -18.38
N ASP A 32 14.62 6.16 -17.98
CA ASP A 32 13.97 7.22 -17.20
C ASP A 32 13.11 8.10 -18.13
N HIS A 33 12.00 7.55 -18.63
CA HIS A 33 11.00 8.27 -19.43
C HIS A 33 10.03 9.07 -18.55
N GLY A 34 10.51 9.68 -17.50
CA GLY A 34 9.79 10.67 -16.69
C GLY A 34 9.83 12.07 -17.31
N HIS A 35 9.46 12.24 -18.59
CA HIS A 35 9.46 13.56 -19.22
C HIS A 35 8.37 14.46 -18.62
N ALA A 36 8.78 15.42 -17.78
CA ALA A 36 8.01 16.64 -17.60
C ALA A 36 7.82 17.27 -18.98
N LEU A 37 6.60 17.73 -19.27
CA LEU A 37 6.24 18.35 -20.56
C LEU A 37 7.34 19.34 -20.98
N SER A 38 8.18 18.96 -21.94
CA SER A 38 9.22 19.83 -22.40
C SER A 38 8.65 20.74 -23.48
N TRP A 39 9.02 22.03 -23.46
CA TRP A 39 8.66 22.94 -24.53
C TRP A 39 9.15 22.43 -25.89
N ARG A 40 10.14 21.55 -25.93
CA ARG A 40 10.65 20.93 -27.16
C ARG A 40 9.61 20.00 -27.78
N ASP A 41 8.90 19.19 -26.97
CA ASP A 41 7.89 18.25 -27.46
C ASP A 41 6.66 19.00 -27.98
N VAL A 42 6.21 20.02 -27.25
CA VAL A 42 5.11 20.89 -27.70
C VAL A 42 5.46 21.59 -29.01
N ASN A 43 6.67 22.15 -29.12
CA ASN A 43 7.11 22.82 -30.36
C ASN A 43 7.22 21.83 -31.53
N ARG A 44 7.62 20.58 -31.28
CA ARG A 44 7.67 19.52 -32.27
C ARG A 44 6.28 19.16 -32.80
N VAL A 45 5.31 18.99 -31.90
CA VAL A 45 3.90 18.78 -32.29
C VAL A 45 3.36 19.93 -33.12
N LEU A 46 3.60 21.17 -32.69
CA LEU A 46 3.18 22.37 -33.45
C LEU A 46 3.84 22.44 -34.82
N PHE A 47 5.12 22.09 -34.93
CA PHE A 47 5.85 22.04 -36.20
C PHE A 47 5.24 21.02 -37.16
N VAL A 48 4.99 19.78 -36.69
CA VAL A 48 4.38 18.72 -37.51
C VAL A 48 2.94 19.08 -37.88
N ALA A 49 2.16 19.65 -36.95
CA ALA A 49 0.81 20.12 -37.23
C ALA A 49 0.77 21.24 -38.30
N ALA A 50 1.67 22.19 -38.17
CA ALA A 50 1.80 23.26 -39.18
C ALA A 50 2.21 22.72 -40.57
N ALA A 51 3.15 21.76 -40.60
CA ALA A 51 3.56 21.09 -41.84
C ALA A 51 2.39 20.28 -42.45
N ALA A 52 1.63 19.55 -41.65
CA ALA A 52 0.45 18.81 -42.10
C ALA A 52 -0.63 19.76 -42.65
N GLY A 53 -0.90 20.89 -41.95
CA GLY A 53 -1.82 21.92 -42.40
C GLY A 53 -1.38 22.58 -43.73
N ALA A 54 -0.10 22.88 -43.87
CA ALA A 54 0.45 23.44 -45.12
C ALA A 54 0.31 22.46 -46.29
N ILE A 55 0.65 21.20 -46.11
CA ILE A 55 0.49 20.14 -47.12
C ILE A 55 -0.99 19.94 -47.50
N TRP A 56 -1.89 19.97 -46.52
CA TRP A 56 -3.33 19.86 -46.75
C TRP A 56 -3.86 21.05 -47.58
N PHE A 57 -3.42 22.29 -47.25
CA PHE A 57 -3.86 23.52 -47.94
C PHE A 57 -3.28 23.62 -49.35
N LEU A 58 -2.03 23.21 -49.58
CA LEU A 58 -1.40 23.17 -50.88
C LEU A 58 -1.97 22.09 -51.82
N GLY A 59 -2.85 21.25 -51.29
CA GLY A 59 -3.47 20.16 -52.02
C GLY A 59 -2.50 19.01 -52.31
N ARG A 60 -2.98 17.96 -53.04
CA ARG A 60 -2.14 16.86 -53.53
C ARG A 60 -1.23 17.31 -54.68
N SER A 61 -0.31 18.22 -54.38
CA SER A 61 0.63 18.75 -55.37
C SER A 61 1.62 17.64 -55.77
N THR A 62 1.77 17.44 -57.07
CA THR A 62 2.82 16.58 -57.64
C THR A 62 4.17 17.28 -57.70
N ASN A 63 4.28 18.50 -57.16
CA ASN A 63 5.51 19.26 -57.15
C ASN A 63 6.57 18.56 -56.28
N PRO A 64 7.73 18.19 -56.85
CA PRO A 64 8.77 17.44 -56.15
C PRO A 64 9.34 18.21 -54.95
N TYR A 65 9.32 19.53 -54.96
CA TYR A 65 9.79 20.34 -53.82
C TYR A 65 8.85 20.25 -52.61
N ILE A 66 7.54 20.22 -52.83
CA ILE A 66 6.54 20.09 -51.76
C ILE A 66 6.64 18.71 -51.14
N ILE A 67 6.80 17.65 -51.96
CA ILE A 67 7.03 16.29 -51.50
C ILE A 67 8.31 16.22 -50.66
N ALA A 68 9.43 16.79 -51.15
CA ALA A 68 10.70 16.77 -50.40
C ALA A 68 10.60 17.48 -49.05
N ILE A 69 9.95 18.67 -49.01
CA ILE A 69 9.71 19.40 -47.76
C ILE A 69 8.86 18.57 -46.81
N GLY A 70 7.79 17.96 -47.28
CA GLY A 70 6.93 17.11 -46.45
C GLY A 70 7.68 15.89 -45.88
N VAL A 71 8.52 15.22 -46.67
CA VAL A 71 9.40 14.14 -46.20
C VAL A 71 10.35 14.63 -45.10
N ILE A 72 11.02 15.77 -45.33
CA ILE A 72 11.93 16.38 -44.34
C ILE A 72 11.19 16.69 -43.03
N CYS A 73 10.01 17.31 -43.13
CA CYS A 73 9.20 17.63 -41.95
C CYS A 73 8.77 16.38 -41.19
N THR A 74 8.42 15.31 -41.90
CA THR A 74 8.07 14.02 -41.26
C THR A 74 9.26 13.39 -40.54
N VAL A 75 10.44 13.37 -41.18
CA VAL A 75 11.66 12.79 -40.58
C VAL A 75 12.16 13.62 -39.42
N VAL A 76 12.20 14.96 -39.54
CA VAL A 76 12.64 15.84 -38.44
C VAL A 76 11.65 15.83 -37.28
N GLY A 77 10.36 15.91 -37.57
CA GLY A 77 9.30 15.86 -36.55
C GLY A 77 9.21 14.49 -35.86
N GLY A 78 9.29 13.40 -36.64
CA GLY A 78 9.23 12.02 -36.20
C GLY A 78 10.58 11.44 -35.71
N PHE A 79 11.61 12.27 -35.56
CA PHE A 79 12.95 11.79 -35.16
C PHE A 79 12.95 10.90 -33.89
N PRO A 80 12.23 11.23 -32.80
CA PRO A 80 12.18 10.34 -31.63
C PRO A 80 11.64 8.96 -31.98
N ILE A 81 10.52 8.91 -32.71
CA ILE A 81 9.87 7.64 -33.12
C ILE A 81 10.86 6.76 -33.89
N PHE A 82 11.63 7.35 -34.81
CA PHE A 82 12.63 6.60 -35.58
C PHE A 82 13.83 6.19 -34.71
N HIS A 83 14.25 7.02 -33.77
CA HIS A 83 15.34 6.72 -32.85
C HIS A 83 14.99 5.55 -31.95
N GLU A 84 13.83 5.58 -31.31
CA GLU A 84 13.32 4.48 -30.48
C GLU A 84 13.10 3.20 -31.29
N ALA A 85 12.53 3.30 -32.50
CA ALA A 85 12.39 2.16 -33.37
C ALA A 85 13.75 1.54 -33.72
N TYR A 86 14.81 2.35 -33.93
CA TYR A 86 16.16 1.86 -34.17
C TYR A 86 16.74 1.15 -32.94
N GLU A 87 16.60 1.71 -31.74
CA GLU A 87 17.02 1.09 -30.49
C GLU A 87 16.32 -0.24 -30.26
N ASN A 88 14.99 -0.28 -30.46
CA ASN A 88 14.19 -1.49 -30.33
C ASN A 88 14.60 -2.60 -31.31
N ILE A 89 14.98 -2.24 -32.54
CA ILE A 89 15.53 -3.20 -33.52
C ILE A 89 16.85 -3.78 -33.02
N THR A 90 17.76 -2.92 -32.52
CA THR A 90 19.07 -3.37 -32.03
C THR A 90 18.96 -4.28 -30.82
N GLN A 91 17.98 -4.03 -29.94
CA GLN A 91 17.64 -4.85 -28.77
C GLN A 91 16.78 -6.08 -29.11
N ARG A 92 16.41 -6.26 -30.39
CA ARG A 92 15.49 -7.34 -30.83
C ARG A 92 14.14 -7.33 -30.12
N ARG A 93 13.65 -6.16 -29.73
CA ARG A 93 12.34 -5.99 -29.11
C ARG A 93 11.35 -5.55 -30.17
N MET A 94 10.22 -6.27 -30.25
CA MET A 94 9.08 -5.87 -31.08
C MET A 94 8.18 -4.97 -30.25
N THR A 95 8.27 -3.69 -30.51
CA THR A 95 7.49 -2.65 -29.83
C THR A 95 6.60 -1.92 -30.83
N MET A 96 5.74 -1.09 -30.29
CA MET A 96 4.81 -0.31 -31.09
C MET A 96 5.50 0.78 -31.91
N GLU A 97 6.48 1.47 -31.36
CA GLU A 97 7.26 2.50 -32.02
C GLU A 97 7.83 1.96 -33.34
N LEU A 98 8.24 0.69 -33.33
CA LEU A 98 8.69 0.02 -34.53
C LEU A 98 7.56 -0.15 -35.57
N SER A 99 6.35 -0.54 -35.14
CA SER A 99 5.21 -0.69 -36.06
C SER A 99 4.76 0.65 -36.64
N MET A 100 4.77 1.72 -35.81
CA MET A 100 4.45 3.08 -36.26
C MET A 100 5.51 3.65 -37.19
N ALA A 101 6.80 3.44 -36.90
CA ALA A 101 7.88 3.79 -37.81
C ALA A 101 7.74 3.10 -39.18
N ILE A 102 7.41 1.80 -39.20
CA ILE A 102 7.12 1.06 -40.42
C ILE A 102 5.93 1.68 -41.19
N ALA A 103 4.86 2.04 -40.49
CA ALA A 103 3.69 2.66 -41.10
C ALA A 103 4.01 4.04 -41.69
N ILE A 104 4.80 4.87 -40.99
CA ILE A 104 5.24 6.21 -41.49
C ILE A 104 6.11 6.02 -42.74
N VAL A 105 7.11 5.13 -42.70
CA VAL A 105 7.98 4.82 -43.83
C VAL A 105 7.18 4.31 -45.03
N ALA A 106 6.23 3.41 -44.82
CA ALA A 106 5.36 2.89 -45.85
C ALA A 106 4.49 4.00 -46.47
N ALA A 107 3.92 4.92 -45.68
CA ALA A 107 3.15 6.06 -46.15
C ALA A 107 4.02 7.02 -47.02
N LEU A 108 5.25 7.27 -46.58
CA LEU A 108 6.21 8.06 -47.35
C LEU A 108 6.57 7.40 -48.69
N ALA A 109 6.79 6.07 -48.70
CA ALA A 109 7.14 5.29 -49.89
C ALA A 109 6.05 5.33 -50.99
N ILE A 110 4.77 5.36 -50.59
CA ILE A 110 3.63 5.49 -51.51
C ILE A 110 3.26 6.97 -51.80
N ARG A 111 4.07 7.92 -51.34
CA ARG A 111 3.87 9.37 -51.51
C ARG A 111 2.61 9.94 -50.85
N GLU A 112 2.09 9.27 -49.86
CA GLU A 112 1.00 9.75 -48.97
C GLU A 112 1.57 10.64 -47.84
N ILE A 113 2.20 11.78 -48.22
CA ILE A 113 2.94 12.65 -47.30
C ILE A 113 2.04 13.21 -46.20
N PHE A 114 0.82 13.62 -46.53
CA PHE A 114 -0.16 14.11 -45.57
C PHE A 114 -0.47 13.04 -44.51
N THR A 115 -0.71 11.81 -44.96
CA THR A 115 -0.96 10.67 -44.09
C THR A 115 0.23 10.42 -43.14
N ALA A 116 1.46 10.43 -43.65
CA ALA A 116 2.67 10.26 -42.85
C ALA A 116 2.80 11.33 -41.77
N LEU A 117 2.57 12.62 -42.10
CA LEU A 117 2.59 13.72 -41.14
C LEU A 117 1.51 13.60 -40.08
N VAL A 118 0.30 13.17 -40.46
CA VAL A 118 -0.80 13.00 -39.50
C VAL A 118 -0.56 11.81 -38.56
N ILE A 119 0.00 10.70 -39.07
CA ILE A 119 0.40 9.57 -38.21
C ILE A 119 1.46 10.04 -37.20
N THR A 120 2.51 10.72 -37.68
CA THR A 120 3.55 11.31 -36.83
C THR A 120 2.96 12.25 -35.75
N LEU A 121 2.02 13.12 -36.17
CA LEU A 121 1.33 14.05 -35.25
C LEU A 121 0.57 13.29 -34.16
N PHE A 122 -0.20 12.25 -34.53
CA PHE A 122 -0.98 11.48 -33.57
C PHE A 122 -0.08 10.73 -32.59
N VAL A 123 1.03 10.13 -33.04
CA VAL A 123 1.98 9.43 -32.17
C VAL A 123 2.60 10.42 -31.17
N LEU A 124 3.10 11.57 -31.62
CA LEU A 124 3.66 12.61 -30.75
C LEU A 124 2.65 13.15 -29.74
N VAL A 125 1.39 13.31 -30.13
CA VAL A 125 0.32 13.72 -29.20
C VAL A 125 0.04 12.63 -28.19
N ALA A 126 0.01 11.37 -28.60
CA ALA A 126 -0.19 10.21 -27.71
C ALA A 126 0.93 10.13 -26.67
N GLU A 127 2.21 10.24 -27.07
CA GLU A 127 3.37 10.26 -26.17
C GLU A 127 3.27 11.38 -25.12
N ILE A 128 2.89 12.59 -25.54
CA ILE A 128 2.70 13.73 -24.62
C ILE A 128 1.59 13.41 -23.61
N LEU A 129 0.45 12.88 -24.07
CA LEU A 129 -0.69 12.59 -23.20
C LEU A 129 -0.39 11.43 -22.24
N GLU A 130 0.35 10.43 -22.70
CA GLU A 130 0.87 9.35 -21.88
C GLU A 130 1.80 9.89 -20.79
N GLY A 131 2.84 10.64 -21.17
CA GLY A 131 3.80 11.26 -20.25
C GLY A 131 3.12 12.17 -19.22
N LEU A 132 2.11 12.96 -19.62
CA LEU A 132 1.31 13.78 -18.71
C LEU A 132 0.51 12.93 -17.71
N THR A 133 -0.03 11.81 -18.15
CA THR A 133 -0.88 10.97 -17.31
C THR A 133 -0.04 10.16 -16.34
N VAL A 134 1.05 9.56 -16.81
CA VAL A 134 2.04 8.85 -15.96
C VAL A 134 2.70 9.84 -14.99
N GLY A 135 3.11 11.02 -15.47
CA GLY A 135 3.68 12.08 -14.64
C GLY A 135 2.71 12.60 -13.55
N ARG A 136 1.40 12.64 -13.82
CA ARG A 136 0.39 12.93 -12.77
C ARG A 136 0.33 11.80 -11.73
N GLY A 137 0.44 10.55 -12.14
CA GLY A 137 0.53 9.41 -11.25
C GLY A 137 1.74 9.51 -10.32
N ARG A 138 2.91 9.77 -10.87
CA ARG A 138 4.15 9.99 -10.09
C ARG A 138 4.05 11.19 -9.16
N LYS A 139 3.51 12.33 -9.63
CA LYS A 139 3.30 13.52 -8.80
C LYS A 139 2.33 13.28 -7.65
N ALA A 140 1.26 12.52 -7.84
CA ALA A 140 0.34 12.18 -6.77
C ALA A 140 1.02 11.38 -5.65
N ILE A 141 2.00 10.54 -6.01
CA ILE A 141 2.84 9.80 -5.07
C ILE A 141 3.90 10.73 -4.43
N GLN A 142 4.52 11.59 -5.22
CA GLN A 142 5.53 12.55 -4.76
C GLN A 142 4.95 13.57 -3.78
N HIS A 143 3.68 13.96 -3.92
CA HIS A 143 2.96 14.76 -2.94
C HIS A 143 2.89 14.11 -1.53
N LEU A 144 2.97 12.79 -1.44
CA LEU A 144 3.12 12.13 -0.15
C LEU A 144 4.46 12.48 0.50
N VAL A 145 5.55 12.56 -0.27
CA VAL A 145 6.88 12.95 0.23
C VAL A 145 6.90 14.40 0.72
N ASP A 146 6.23 15.30 0.02
CA ASP A 146 6.15 16.72 0.35
C ASP A 146 5.34 17.03 1.64
N LEU A 147 4.70 16.01 2.23
CA LEU A 147 3.98 16.15 3.49
C LEU A 147 4.89 16.17 4.73
N LEU A 148 6.17 15.79 4.62
CA LEU A 148 7.09 15.82 5.75
C LEU A 148 7.67 17.22 5.94
N PRO A 149 7.68 17.78 7.17
CA PRO A 149 8.36 19.04 7.46
C PRO A 149 9.88 18.91 7.26
N SER A 150 10.51 19.93 6.73
CA SER A 150 11.97 20.02 6.60
C SER A 150 12.65 20.51 7.88
N VAL A 151 11.88 21.12 8.80
CA VAL A 151 12.37 21.74 10.04
C VAL A 151 11.59 21.18 11.22
N ALA A 152 12.28 20.95 12.34
CA ALA A 152 11.71 20.54 13.63
C ALA A 152 12.17 21.47 14.75
N THR A 153 11.29 21.77 15.71
CA THR A 153 11.65 22.53 16.92
C THR A 153 12.12 21.53 17.99
N VAL A 154 13.41 21.47 18.26
CA VAL A 154 14.05 20.50 19.17
C VAL A 154 14.52 21.19 20.45
N ARG A 155 14.49 20.46 21.57
CA ARG A 155 15.03 20.94 22.85
C ARG A 155 16.54 20.74 22.91
N ARG A 156 17.29 21.85 22.86
CA ARG A 156 18.77 21.85 22.98
C ARG A 156 19.18 22.72 24.15
N SER A 157 19.96 22.17 25.08
CA SER A 157 20.46 22.91 26.28
C SER A 157 19.35 23.63 27.08
N GLY A 158 18.13 23.05 27.12
CA GLY A 158 16.99 23.58 27.84
C GLY A 158 16.14 24.62 27.10
N ALA A 159 16.51 25.02 25.89
CA ALA A 159 15.75 25.92 25.02
C ALA A 159 15.22 25.20 23.77
N TRP A 160 14.08 25.67 23.26
CA TRP A 160 13.51 25.20 22.01
C TRP A 160 14.16 25.91 20.82
N THR A 161 14.77 25.18 19.91
CA THR A 161 15.49 25.68 18.73
C THR A 161 15.00 24.97 17.48
N ASP A 162 14.78 25.73 16.42
CA ASP A 162 14.43 25.16 15.12
C ASP A 162 15.70 24.63 14.44
N VAL A 163 15.67 23.36 14.03
CA VAL A 163 16.77 22.67 13.35
C VAL A 163 16.24 21.97 12.12
N GLU A 164 17.12 21.70 11.14
CA GLU A 164 16.76 20.85 10.01
C GLU A 164 16.46 19.43 10.49
N ILE A 165 15.51 18.76 9.86
CA ILE A 165 15.09 17.40 10.27
C ILE A 165 16.26 16.40 10.20
N GLY A 166 17.26 16.64 9.35
CA GLY A 166 18.48 15.84 9.26
C GLY A 166 19.39 15.92 10.49
N ASP A 167 19.26 16.97 11.30
CA ASP A 167 20.06 17.20 12.52
C ASP A 167 19.35 16.70 13.79
N VAL A 168 18.15 16.14 13.66
CA VAL A 168 17.39 15.52 14.75
C VAL A 168 17.91 14.12 15.01
N SER A 169 18.06 13.76 16.27
CA SER A 169 18.53 12.45 16.70
C SER A 169 17.46 11.66 17.47
N ALA A 170 17.62 10.33 17.51
CA ALA A 170 16.77 9.49 18.35
C ALA A 170 16.88 9.91 19.84
N ASN A 171 15.76 9.89 20.56
CA ASN A 171 15.57 10.38 21.93
C ASN A 171 15.58 11.91 22.10
N ASP A 172 15.74 12.70 21.05
CA ASP A 172 15.49 14.14 21.13
C ASP A 172 14.02 14.42 21.53
N GLU A 173 13.77 15.57 22.16
CA GLU A 173 12.42 16.06 22.42
C GLU A 173 12.06 17.13 21.37
N VAL A 174 10.96 16.91 20.67
CA VAL A 174 10.45 17.77 19.60
C VAL A 174 9.16 18.42 20.05
N LEU A 175 9.06 19.75 19.92
CA LEU A 175 7.84 20.50 20.16
C LEU A 175 7.02 20.62 18.88
N VAL A 176 5.78 20.13 18.93
CA VAL A 176 4.82 20.26 17.83
C VAL A 176 3.69 21.20 18.24
N ARG A 177 3.67 22.37 17.61
CA ARG A 177 2.67 23.41 17.88
C ARG A 177 1.31 23.08 17.25
N PRO A 178 0.20 23.66 17.73
CA PRO A 178 -1.10 23.56 17.06
C PRO A 178 -1.02 23.97 15.58
N GLY A 179 -1.66 23.21 14.71
CA GLY A 179 -1.64 23.39 13.26
C GLY A 179 -0.37 22.89 12.56
N ALA A 180 0.67 22.52 13.30
CA ALA A 180 1.91 22.01 12.74
C ALA A 180 1.82 20.52 12.39
N ARG A 181 2.56 20.10 11.36
CA ARG A 181 2.78 18.68 11.06
C ARG A 181 3.82 18.10 12.00
N ILE A 182 3.60 16.86 12.41
CA ILE A 182 4.52 16.10 13.24
C ILE A 182 5.70 15.64 12.36
N PRO A 183 6.96 15.97 12.70
CA PRO A 183 8.10 15.69 11.83
C PRO A 183 8.71 14.29 12.00
N VAL A 184 8.36 13.56 13.06
CA VAL A 184 9.00 12.32 13.49
C VAL A 184 7.97 11.29 13.98
N ASP A 185 8.31 10.01 13.98
CA ASP A 185 7.58 9.05 14.79
C ASP A 185 8.13 9.07 16.22
N GLY A 186 7.23 9.05 17.20
CA GLY A 186 7.66 9.10 18.58
C GLY A 186 6.52 8.97 19.57
N LYS A 187 6.87 9.16 20.84
CA LYS A 187 5.97 9.06 21.97
C LYS A 187 5.77 10.42 22.63
N VAL A 188 4.53 10.79 22.88
CA VAL A 188 4.21 12.02 23.60
C VAL A 188 4.76 11.92 25.02
N VAL A 189 5.57 12.89 25.44
CA VAL A 189 6.12 13.01 26.80
C VAL A 189 5.47 14.15 27.57
N GLY A 190 4.90 15.15 26.87
CA GLY A 190 4.19 16.27 27.47
C GLY A 190 3.13 16.85 26.54
N GLY A 191 2.14 17.51 27.13
CA GLY A 191 1.04 18.12 26.40
C GLY A 191 -0.16 17.19 26.20
N HIS A 192 -1.23 17.78 25.66
CA HIS A 192 -2.49 17.10 25.32
C HIS A 192 -3.07 17.75 24.08
N SER A 193 -3.46 16.94 23.08
CA SER A 193 -4.02 17.46 21.84
C SER A 193 -4.83 16.40 21.10
N PHE A 194 -5.53 16.84 20.05
CA PHE A 194 -6.09 15.98 19.01
C PHE A 194 -5.18 16.02 17.79
N VAL A 195 -4.88 14.85 17.21
CA VAL A 195 -4.02 14.71 16.04
C VAL A 195 -4.82 14.11 14.89
N ASP A 196 -4.86 14.82 13.77
CA ASP A 196 -5.40 14.30 12.52
C ASP A 196 -4.40 13.33 11.91
N GLN A 197 -4.76 12.05 11.91
CA GLN A 197 -3.96 10.96 11.38
C GLN A 197 -4.42 10.51 9.98
N ALA A 198 -5.43 11.18 9.39
CA ALA A 198 -5.96 10.84 8.07
C ALA A 198 -4.89 10.67 6.97
N PRO A 199 -3.78 11.47 6.94
CA PRO A 199 -2.73 11.29 5.95
C PRO A 199 -2.03 9.92 6.00
N ILE A 200 -2.10 9.21 7.14
CA ILE A 200 -1.43 7.92 7.37
C ILE A 200 -2.42 6.78 7.54
N THR A 201 -3.43 6.97 8.41
CA THR A 201 -4.39 5.91 8.73
C THR A 201 -5.62 5.92 7.82
N GLY A 202 -5.87 7.02 7.14
CA GLY A 202 -7.09 7.23 6.36
C GLY A 202 -8.33 7.53 7.21
N GLU A 203 -8.21 7.59 8.53
CA GLU A 203 -9.32 7.91 9.44
C GLU A 203 -9.54 9.41 9.53
N SER A 204 -10.77 9.85 9.27
CA SER A 204 -11.10 11.29 9.25
C SER A 204 -11.29 11.90 10.63
N MET A 205 -11.47 11.08 11.68
CA MET A 205 -11.66 11.57 13.05
C MET A 205 -10.32 11.80 13.74
N PRO A 206 -10.06 13.00 14.25
CA PRO A 206 -8.84 13.26 15.02
C PRO A 206 -8.76 12.38 16.27
N VAL A 207 -7.56 11.88 16.55
CA VAL A 207 -7.29 10.99 17.68
C VAL A 207 -6.68 11.77 18.83
N GLU A 208 -7.23 11.60 20.03
CA GLU A 208 -6.72 12.19 21.26
C GLU A 208 -5.32 11.66 21.59
N LYS A 209 -4.39 12.55 21.89
CA LYS A 209 -3.00 12.26 22.26
C LYS A 209 -2.63 12.91 23.58
N GLN A 210 -2.18 12.07 24.51
CA GLN A 210 -1.75 12.43 25.85
C GLN A 210 -0.40 11.76 26.15
N PRO A 211 0.31 12.12 27.24
CA PRO A 211 1.58 11.50 27.59
C PRO A 211 1.51 9.97 27.56
N GLY A 212 2.44 9.35 26.84
CA GLY A 212 2.46 7.92 26.58
C GLY A 212 1.88 7.49 25.22
N ALA A 213 1.10 8.32 24.52
CA ALA A 213 0.54 8.02 23.23
C ALA A 213 1.59 8.09 22.10
N ILE A 214 1.45 7.22 21.10
CA ILE A 214 2.30 7.21 19.89
C ILE A 214 1.76 8.23 18.89
N VAL A 215 2.67 8.96 18.24
CA VAL A 215 2.40 9.87 17.14
C VAL A 215 3.26 9.53 15.94
N TYR A 216 2.77 9.86 14.74
CA TYR A 216 3.40 9.50 13.47
C TYR A 216 3.79 10.76 12.68
N ALA A 217 4.95 10.69 12.02
CA ALA A 217 5.41 11.73 11.09
C ALA A 217 4.37 11.98 9.98
N GLY A 218 4.19 13.24 9.57
CA GLY A 218 3.24 13.62 8.53
C GLY A 218 1.80 13.87 8.99
N THR A 219 1.43 13.47 10.23
CA THR A 219 0.13 13.78 10.84
C THR A 219 0.07 15.24 11.32
N ILE A 220 -1.13 15.79 11.54
CA ILE A 220 -1.33 17.21 11.87
C ILE A 220 -1.81 17.34 13.32
N ASN A 221 -1.06 18.07 14.12
CA ASN A 221 -1.45 18.44 15.47
C ASN A 221 -2.51 19.55 15.42
N GLN A 222 -3.69 19.37 16.05
CA GLN A 222 -4.81 20.32 15.89
C GLN A 222 -4.91 21.37 16.99
N SER A 223 -4.85 21.00 18.26
CA SER A 223 -5.33 21.86 19.35
C SER A 223 -4.26 22.33 20.32
N GLY A 224 -3.63 21.42 21.06
CA GLY A 224 -2.62 21.72 22.07
C GLY A 224 -1.19 21.58 21.54
N ALA A 225 -0.20 22.09 22.25
CA ALA A 225 1.19 21.76 21.93
C ALA A 225 1.54 20.37 22.46
N LEU A 226 2.28 19.60 21.69
CA LEU A 226 2.77 18.28 22.07
C LEU A 226 4.30 18.29 22.16
N GLU A 227 4.85 17.73 23.23
CA GLU A 227 6.26 17.39 23.34
C GLU A 227 6.42 15.91 23.02
N VAL A 228 7.19 15.60 21.99
CA VAL A 228 7.33 14.26 21.44
C VAL A 228 8.77 13.80 21.57
N ARG A 229 9.00 12.66 22.21
CA ARG A 229 10.32 11.99 22.20
C ARG A 229 10.46 11.19 20.94
N VAL A 230 11.53 11.45 20.19
CA VAL A 230 11.82 10.84 18.90
C VAL A 230 12.18 9.38 19.07
N GLU A 231 11.45 8.49 18.38
CA GLU A 231 11.77 7.07 18.28
C GLU A 231 12.33 6.72 16.90
N ARG A 232 11.77 7.29 15.84
CA ARG A 232 12.17 7.00 14.44
C ARG A 232 12.21 8.27 13.60
N LEU A 233 13.17 8.31 12.66
CA LEU A 233 13.46 9.45 11.79
C LEU A 233 13.51 9.04 10.32
N GLY A 234 13.23 9.97 9.43
CA GLY A 234 13.41 9.84 7.99
C GLY A 234 12.74 8.59 7.41
N ARG A 235 13.50 7.76 6.71
CA ARG A 235 13.01 6.48 6.12
C ARG A 235 12.57 5.45 7.17
N GLY A 236 13.05 5.56 8.40
CA GLY A 236 12.64 4.69 9.51
C GLY A 236 11.25 5.01 10.06
N THR A 237 10.67 6.18 9.76
CA THR A 237 9.30 6.53 10.18
C THR A 237 8.28 5.67 9.43
N THR A 238 7.09 5.57 9.98
CA THR A 238 5.95 4.92 9.31
C THR A 238 5.69 5.54 7.94
N PHE A 239 5.75 6.86 7.86
CA PHE A 239 5.59 7.59 6.61
C PHE A 239 6.75 7.37 5.63
N GLY A 240 7.99 7.32 6.13
CA GLY A 240 9.18 6.98 5.34
C GLY A 240 9.10 5.59 4.70
N LYS A 241 8.57 4.61 5.43
CA LYS A 241 8.30 3.25 4.91
C LYS A 241 7.22 3.22 3.82
N ILE A 242 6.22 4.08 3.89
CA ILE A 242 5.22 4.25 2.81
C ILE A 242 5.93 4.72 1.53
N ILE A 243 6.77 5.74 1.65
CA ILE A 243 7.52 6.28 0.51
C ILE A 243 8.42 5.20 -0.09
N GLU A 244 9.19 4.50 0.73
CA GLU A 244 10.11 3.43 0.30
C GLU A 244 9.36 2.28 -0.41
N ALA A 245 8.19 1.88 0.11
CA ALA A 245 7.36 0.85 -0.53
C ALA A 245 6.86 1.30 -1.91
N VAL A 246 6.50 2.56 -2.06
CA VAL A 246 6.04 3.11 -3.34
C VAL A 246 7.20 3.25 -4.33
N GLU A 247 8.38 3.73 -3.89
CA GLU A 247 9.61 3.77 -4.71
C GLU A 247 10.03 2.36 -5.16
N THR A 248 9.97 1.39 -4.25
CA THR A 248 10.27 -0.01 -4.55
C THR A 248 9.26 -0.59 -5.53
N ALA A 249 7.99 -0.25 -5.39
CA ALA A 249 6.94 -0.66 -6.31
C ALA A 249 7.11 -0.05 -7.71
N GLU A 250 7.59 1.16 -7.79
CA GLU A 250 7.91 1.82 -9.07
C GLU A 250 9.06 1.10 -9.80
N LYS A 251 10.08 0.66 -9.05
CA LYS A 251 11.23 -0.07 -9.59
C LYS A 251 10.94 -1.56 -9.85
N SER A 252 9.99 -2.15 -9.13
CA SER A 252 9.64 -3.57 -9.26
C SER A 252 8.62 -3.78 -10.37
N ARG A 253 8.97 -4.53 -11.42
CA ARG A 253 8.03 -4.95 -12.46
C ARG A 253 7.13 -6.07 -11.94
N ALA A 254 5.81 -5.84 -11.92
CA ALA A 254 4.85 -6.90 -11.63
C ALA A 254 4.86 -7.97 -12.74
N PRO A 255 4.65 -9.26 -12.45
CA PRO A 255 4.60 -10.32 -13.46
C PRO A 255 3.60 -10.04 -14.59
N ILE A 256 2.45 -9.42 -14.27
CA ILE A 256 1.44 -9.04 -15.26
C ILE A 256 1.98 -8.01 -16.27
N GLN A 257 2.93 -7.15 -15.89
CA GLN A 257 3.60 -6.25 -16.84
C GLN A 257 4.41 -7.05 -17.86
N GLY A 258 5.19 -8.04 -17.41
CA GLY A 258 5.95 -8.89 -18.31
C GLY A 258 5.06 -9.78 -19.22
N ILE A 259 3.84 -10.09 -18.78
CA ILE A 259 2.82 -10.74 -19.62
C ILE A 259 2.27 -9.75 -20.63
N ALA A 260 1.93 -8.54 -20.19
CA ALA A 260 1.45 -7.46 -21.04
C ALA A 260 2.45 -7.11 -22.16
N ASP A 261 3.73 -6.97 -21.82
CA ASP A 261 4.81 -6.70 -22.79
C ASP A 261 4.96 -7.80 -23.83
N ARG A 262 4.91 -9.07 -23.39
CA ARG A 262 4.96 -10.22 -24.32
C ARG A 262 3.74 -10.28 -25.25
N LEU A 263 2.56 -10.01 -24.73
CA LEU A 263 1.33 -9.97 -25.52
C LEU A 263 1.32 -8.81 -26.49
N ALA A 264 1.82 -7.65 -26.06
CA ALA A 264 2.06 -6.50 -26.94
C ALA A 264 2.96 -6.90 -28.12
N GLY A 265 4.07 -7.59 -27.85
CA GLY A 265 4.93 -8.14 -28.91
C GLY A 265 4.20 -9.11 -29.85
N TYR A 266 3.38 -10.01 -29.32
CA TYR A 266 2.58 -10.93 -30.18
C TYR A 266 1.55 -10.19 -31.03
N LEU A 267 0.94 -9.11 -30.53
CA LEU A 267 0.03 -8.28 -31.30
C LEU A 267 0.74 -7.57 -32.48
N VAL A 268 1.98 -7.12 -32.31
CA VAL A 268 2.79 -6.58 -33.40
C VAL A 268 3.05 -7.63 -34.48
N TYR A 269 3.42 -8.86 -34.10
CA TYR A 269 3.56 -9.95 -35.08
C TYR A 269 2.24 -10.27 -35.81
N PHE A 270 1.14 -10.29 -35.06
CA PHE A 270 -0.19 -10.47 -35.63
C PHE A 270 -0.54 -9.35 -36.62
N ALA A 271 -0.26 -8.09 -36.26
CA ALA A 271 -0.47 -6.93 -37.12
C ALA A 271 0.30 -7.04 -38.45
N LEU A 272 1.59 -7.39 -38.37
CA LEU A 272 2.43 -7.56 -39.56
C LEU A 272 1.96 -8.72 -40.42
N ALA A 273 1.60 -9.87 -39.84
CA ALA A 273 1.05 -11.01 -40.57
C ALA A 273 -0.30 -10.66 -41.22
N ALA A 274 -1.19 -9.99 -40.52
CA ALA A 274 -2.46 -9.52 -41.04
C ALA A 274 -2.28 -8.49 -42.17
N ALA A 275 -1.30 -7.59 -42.06
CA ALA A 275 -0.98 -6.63 -43.12
C ALA A 275 -0.47 -7.32 -44.37
N ILE A 276 0.42 -8.32 -44.24
CA ILE A 276 0.89 -9.14 -45.39
C ILE A 276 -0.29 -9.86 -46.04
N LEU A 277 -1.15 -10.49 -45.26
CA LEU A 277 -2.34 -11.19 -45.76
C LEU A 277 -3.30 -10.22 -46.46
N THR A 278 -3.53 -9.04 -45.85
CA THR A 278 -4.35 -7.96 -46.46
C THR A 278 -3.78 -7.54 -47.80
N PHE A 279 -2.47 -7.38 -47.90
CA PHE A 279 -1.82 -7.04 -49.19
C PHE A 279 -1.99 -8.14 -50.25
N LEU A 280 -1.79 -9.40 -49.87
CA LEU A 280 -1.91 -10.52 -50.79
C LEU A 280 -3.34 -10.71 -51.33
N ILE A 281 -4.36 -10.40 -50.52
CA ILE A 281 -5.77 -10.54 -50.88
C ILE A 281 -6.29 -9.32 -51.63
N SER A 282 -6.04 -8.10 -51.08
CA SER A 282 -6.64 -6.86 -51.58
C SER A 282 -5.79 -6.15 -52.64
N HIS A 283 -4.49 -6.45 -52.71
CA HIS A 283 -3.47 -5.68 -53.46
C HIS A 283 -3.52 -4.16 -53.21
N ASN A 284 -4.09 -3.75 -52.07
CA ASN A 284 -4.28 -2.35 -51.68
C ASN A 284 -3.33 -1.95 -50.56
N ILE A 285 -2.29 -1.17 -50.91
CA ILE A 285 -1.27 -0.75 -49.96
C ILE A 285 -1.86 0.12 -48.85
N ARG A 286 -2.90 0.93 -49.13
CA ARG A 286 -3.54 1.78 -48.11
C ARG A 286 -4.22 0.93 -47.04
N SER A 287 -4.93 -0.12 -47.45
CA SER A 287 -5.54 -1.08 -46.51
C SER A 287 -4.49 -1.80 -45.67
N THR A 288 -3.37 -2.15 -46.29
CA THR A 288 -2.23 -2.80 -45.63
C THR A 288 -1.63 -1.87 -44.53
N ILE A 289 -1.38 -0.61 -44.88
CA ILE A 289 -0.88 0.41 -43.91
C ILE A 289 -1.90 0.61 -42.78
N SER A 290 -3.20 0.69 -43.11
CA SER A 290 -4.26 0.83 -42.09
C SER A 290 -4.28 -0.34 -41.10
N ALA A 291 -4.04 -1.57 -41.58
CA ALA A 291 -3.97 -2.75 -40.72
C ALA A 291 -2.77 -2.72 -39.77
N VAL A 292 -1.61 -2.22 -40.21
CA VAL A 292 -0.44 -2.04 -39.34
C VAL A 292 -0.69 -0.97 -38.27
N ILE A 293 -1.32 0.17 -38.65
CA ILE A 293 -1.55 1.30 -37.76
C ILE A 293 -2.54 0.95 -36.66
N VAL A 294 -3.64 0.25 -36.99
CA VAL A 294 -4.73 0.03 -36.02
C VAL A 294 -4.37 -1.02 -34.98
N ALA A 295 -3.50 -1.96 -35.31
CA ALA A 295 -3.11 -3.03 -34.39
C ALA A 295 -1.91 -2.62 -33.53
N GLY A 296 -2.18 -1.91 -32.44
CA GLY A 296 -1.16 -1.46 -31.51
C GLY A 296 -1.53 -1.72 -30.05
N ALA A 297 -0.57 -2.23 -29.28
CA ALA A 297 -0.76 -2.65 -27.89
C ALA A 297 -0.48 -1.56 -26.84
N CYS A 298 -0.42 -0.27 -27.23
CA CYS A 298 -0.02 0.85 -26.38
C CYS A 298 -0.86 0.99 -25.13
N GLY A 299 -2.16 0.87 -25.26
CA GLY A 299 -3.07 0.99 -24.13
C GLY A 299 -2.82 -0.05 -23.02
N ILE A 300 -2.21 -1.20 -23.36
CA ILE A 300 -1.79 -2.21 -22.37
C ILE A 300 -0.44 -1.81 -21.75
N ALA A 301 0.52 -1.43 -22.58
CA ALA A 301 1.88 -1.13 -22.16
C ALA A 301 1.93 0.06 -21.18
N ALA A 302 1.26 1.16 -21.51
CA ALA A 302 1.18 2.36 -20.67
C ALA A 302 0.15 2.24 -19.53
N GLY A 303 -1.00 1.63 -19.81
CA GLY A 303 -2.10 1.51 -18.84
C GLY A 303 -1.80 0.59 -17.67
N THR A 304 -1.01 -0.47 -17.85
CA THR A 304 -0.72 -1.44 -16.78
C THR A 304 0.15 -0.86 -15.66
N PRO A 305 1.30 -0.23 -15.91
CA PRO A 305 2.09 0.41 -14.86
C PRO A 305 1.29 1.48 -14.11
N LEU A 306 0.53 2.31 -14.83
CA LEU A 306 -0.32 3.34 -14.24
C LEU A 306 -1.38 2.76 -13.30
N ALA A 307 -2.02 1.65 -13.67
CA ALA A 307 -3.00 0.97 -12.83
C ALA A 307 -2.37 0.44 -11.53
N ILE A 308 -1.17 -0.14 -11.61
CA ILE A 308 -0.44 -0.69 -10.47
C ILE A 308 -0.01 0.44 -9.53
N LEU A 309 0.69 1.46 -10.04
CA LEU A 309 1.16 2.58 -9.24
C LEU A 309 0.00 3.35 -8.60
N GLY A 310 -1.06 3.60 -9.36
CA GLY A 310 -2.27 4.25 -8.84
C GLY A 310 -2.93 3.46 -7.71
N SER A 311 -2.98 2.13 -7.84
CA SER A 311 -3.57 1.26 -6.81
C SER A 311 -2.71 1.18 -5.56
N ILE A 312 -1.37 1.12 -5.68
CA ILE A 312 -0.45 1.14 -4.54
C ILE A 312 -0.54 2.48 -3.81
N GLY A 313 -0.53 3.60 -4.54
CA GLY A 313 -0.71 4.93 -3.97
C GLY A 313 -2.05 5.09 -3.24
N ARG A 314 -3.14 4.52 -3.79
CA ARG A 314 -4.46 4.50 -3.14
C ARG A 314 -4.46 3.65 -1.88
N ALA A 315 -3.88 2.45 -1.91
CA ALA A 315 -3.77 1.59 -0.74
C ALA A 315 -2.96 2.27 0.38
N ALA A 316 -1.87 2.95 0.03
CA ALA A 316 -1.05 3.72 0.96
C ALA A 316 -1.86 4.84 1.64
N GLN A 317 -2.66 5.61 0.89
CA GLN A 317 -3.57 6.62 1.46
C GLN A 317 -4.68 6.01 2.35
N GLN A 318 -5.03 4.76 2.11
CA GLN A 318 -5.99 4.02 2.94
C GLN A 318 -5.36 3.36 4.17
N GLY A 319 -4.06 3.56 4.41
CA GLY A 319 -3.35 3.00 5.55
C GLY A 319 -2.81 1.58 5.32
N ALA A 320 -2.60 1.15 4.07
CA ALA A 320 -1.99 -0.13 3.75
C ALA A 320 -0.74 0.04 2.87
N ILE A 321 0.41 -0.42 3.36
CA ILE A 321 1.67 -0.42 2.61
C ILE A 321 1.80 -1.74 1.86
N ILE A 322 1.84 -1.70 0.52
CA ILE A 322 2.08 -2.86 -0.34
C ILE A 322 3.52 -2.78 -0.86
N LYS A 323 4.35 -3.78 -0.58
CA LYS A 323 5.79 -3.78 -0.89
C LYS A 323 6.14 -4.09 -2.36
N GLY A 324 5.22 -3.84 -3.29
CA GLY A 324 5.50 -3.95 -4.72
C GLY A 324 4.33 -4.41 -5.56
N GLY A 325 4.46 -4.23 -6.88
CA GLY A 325 3.43 -4.60 -7.85
C GLY A 325 3.11 -6.09 -7.88
N LEU A 326 4.10 -6.95 -7.62
CA LEU A 326 3.92 -8.40 -7.48
C LEU A 326 2.89 -8.75 -6.39
N TYR A 327 3.00 -8.10 -5.24
CA TYR A 327 2.13 -8.40 -4.10
C TYR A 327 0.72 -7.83 -4.29
N LEU A 328 0.60 -6.68 -4.97
CA LEU A 328 -0.69 -6.15 -5.40
C LEU A 328 -1.41 -7.13 -6.36
N GLU A 329 -0.68 -7.68 -7.31
CA GLU A 329 -1.21 -8.67 -8.25
C GLU A 329 -1.67 -9.93 -7.53
N LYS A 330 -0.80 -10.52 -6.70
CA LYS A 330 -1.13 -11.71 -5.89
C LYS A 330 -2.32 -11.45 -4.97
N LEU A 331 -2.39 -10.26 -4.35
CA LEU A 331 -3.51 -9.86 -3.48
C LEU A 331 -4.84 -9.82 -4.26
N GLY A 332 -4.80 -9.41 -5.53
CA GLY A 332 -5.96 -9.43 -6.43
C GLY A 332 -6.44 -10.85 -6.80
N GLU A 333 -5.61 -11.87 -6.58
CA GLU A 333 -5.91 -13.29 -6.86
C GLU A 333 -6.35 -14.08 -5.64
N VAL A 334 -6.24 -13.51 -4.43
CA VAL A 334 -6.61 -14.18 -3.18
C VAL A 334 -8.05 -14.69 -3.23
N ASP A 335 -8.24 -15.95 -2.85
CA ASP A 335 -9.53 -16.62 -2.66
C ASP A 335 -9.83 -16.95 -1.19
N THR A 336 -8.79 -17.06 -0.35
CA THR A 336 -8.89 -17.45 1.05
C THR A 336 -8.11 -16.48 1.93
N VAL A 337 -8.71 -16.02 3.03
CA VAL A 337 -8.06 -15.18 4.04
C VAL A 337 -7.93 -15.97 5.33
N LEU A 338 -6.69 -16.16 5.77
CA LEU A 338 -6.32 -16.81 7.03
C LEU A 338 -6.09 -15.73 8.06
N LEU A 339 -6.79 -15.79 9.16
CA LEU A 339 -6.78 -14.77 10.21
C LEU A 339 -6.22 -15.40 11.51
N ASP A 340 -5.10 -14.87 11.99
CA ASP A 340 -4.70 -15.18 13.37
C ASP A 340 -5.66 -14.54 14.37
N LYS A 341 -5.75 -15.09 15.57
CA LYS A 341 -6.58 -14.53 16.64
C LYS A 341 -5.86 -13.37 17.35
N THR A 342 -4.74 -13.71 18.00
CA THR A 342 -4.09 -12.83 18.98
C THR A 342 -3.35 -11.67 18.30
N GLY A 343 -3.61 -10.41 18.74
CA GLY A 343 -2.99 -9.24 18.12
C GLY A 343 -3.54 -8.88 16.73
N THR A 344 -4.37 -9.76 16.12
CA THR A 344 -5.00 -9.58 14.80
C THR A 344 -6.49 -9.32 14.94
N LEU A 345 -7.29 -10.33 15.29
CA LEU A 345 -8.72 -10.18 15.55
C LEU A 345 -8.99 -9.59 16.94
N THR A 346 -8.01 -9.66 17.82
CA THR A 346 -7.99 -9.07 19.14
C THR A 346 -6.91 -7.99 19.26
N TYR A 347 -6.91 -7.26 20.35
CA TYR A 347 -5.88 -6.25 20.62
C TYR A 347 -4.52 -6.84 21.02
N GLY A 348 -4.45 -8.15 21.38
CA GLY A 348 -3.25 -8.80 21.93
C GLY A 348 -2.91 -8.31 23.35
N THR A 349 -3.80 -7.58 23.98
CA THR A 349 -3.67 -7.07 25.34
C THR A 349 -4.78 -7.66 26.20
N PRO A 350 -4.47 -8.67 27.05
CA PRO A 350 -5.46 -9.25 27.94
C PRO A 350 -6.11 -8.22 28.84
N GLU A 351 -7.40 -8.35 29.06
CA GLU A 351 -8.17 -7.54 30.00
C GLU A 351 -8.83 -8.43 31.06
N LEU A 352 -8.94 -7.91 32.29
CA LEU A 352 -9.70 -8.56 33.34
C LEU A 352 -11.19 -8.31 33.09
N LEU A 353 -11.90 -9.34 32.68
CA LEU A 353 -13.33 -9.28 32.33
C LEU A 353 -14.20 -9.39 33.58
N ASP A 354 -13.89 -10.33 34.47
CA ASP A 354 -14.71 -10.62 35.65
C ASP A 354 -13.87 -11.09 36.85
N VAL A 355 -14.42 -10.91 38.05
CA VAL A 355 -13.80 -11.24 39.33
C VAL A 355 -14.77 -12.09 40.14
N HIS A 356 -14.54 -13.41 40.14
CA HIS A 356 -15.37 -14.37 40.87
C HIS A 356 -14.78 -14.68 42.25
N ALA A 357 -15.23 -13.96 43.26
CA ALA A 357 -14.77 -14.17 44.63
C ALA A 357 -15.42 -15.42 45.27
N ALA A 358 -14.60 -16.23 45.96
CA ALA A 358 -15.10 -17.36 46.74
C ALA A 358 -15.92 -16.91 47.96
N SER A 359 -16.76 -17.78 48.49
CA SER A 359 -17.58 -17.50 49.67
C SER A 359 -16.76 -16.97 50.84
N GLY A 360 -17.07 -15.77 51.33
CA GLY A 360 -16.37 -15.11 52.43
C GLY A 360 -15.24 -14.17 51.98
N THR A 361 -15.00 -14.00 50.67
CA THR A 361 -14.03 -13.06 50.10
C THR A 361 -14.77 -11.99 49.32
N SER A 362 -14.33 -10.75 49.39
CA SER A 362 -14.86 -9.68 48.51
C SER A 362 -14.09 -9.61 47.19
N ALA A 363 -14.74 -9.18 46.12
CA ALA A 363 -14.08 -8.94 44.82
C ALA A 363 -12.90 -7.97 44.95
N THR A 364 -13.03 -6.96 45.79
CA THR A 364 -11.96 -5.99 46.08
C THR A 364 -10.76 -6.63 46.76
N THR A 365 -11.00 -7.52 47.75
CA THR A 365 -9.94 -8.26 48.43
C THR A 365 -9.23 -9.19 47.46
N LEU A 366 -9.98 -9.97 46.67
CA LEU A 366 -9.43 -10.87 45.68
C LEU A 366 -8.52 -10.15 44.67
N LEU A 367 -9.00 -9.03 44.12
CA LEU A 367 -8.23 -8.25 43.16
C LEU A 367 -7.00 -7.56 43.78
N ARG A 368 -7.11 -7.07 45.03
CA ARG A 368 -5.97 -6.54 45.78
C ARG A 368 -4.90 -7.58 46.01
N THR A 369 -5.29 -8.76 46.48
CA THR A 369 -4.36 -9.88 46.78
C THR A 369 -3.64 -10.30 45.48
N ALA A 370 -4.37 -10.44 44.38
CA ALA A 370 -3.77 -10.72 43.08
C ALA A 370 -2.82 -9.60 42.60
N ALA A 371 -3.19 -8.33 42.78
CA ALA A 371 -2.36 -7.18 42.40
C ALA A 371 -1.05 -7.13 43.20
N ILE A 372 -1.07 -7.44 44.51
CA ILE A 372 0.14 -7.56 45.33
C ILE A 372 1.08 -8.61 44.74
N ALA A 373 0.57 -9.84 44.45
CA ALA A 373 1.38 -10.91 43.90
C ALA A 373 1.97 -10.57 42.51
N GLU A 374 1.21 -9.91 41.67
CA GLU A 374 1.58 -9.62 40.30
C GLU A 374 2.34 -8.28 40.11
N SER A 375 2.53 -7.48 41.17
CA SER A 375 3.11 -6.12 41.07
C SER A 375 4.53 -6.09 40.48
N ARG A 376 5.31 -7.18 40.65
CA ARG A 376 6.66 -7.31 40.09
C ARG A 376 6.73 -8.16 38.82
N SER A 377 5.58 -8.58 38.30
CA SER A 377 5.50 -9.44 37.12
C SER A 377 5.39 -8.59 35.84
N GLU A 378 6.22 -8.90 34.86
CA GLU A 378 6.14 -8.29 33.50
C GLU A 378 5.13 -9.03 32.59
N HIS A 379 4.49 -10.08 33.09
CA HIS A 379 3.57 -10.89 32.29
C HIS A 379 2.35 -10.07 31.83
N PRO A 380 1.82 -10.25 30.61
CA PRO A 380 0.63 -9.51 30.13
C PRO A 380 -0.60 -9.65 31.04
N ILE A 381 -0.78 -10.81 31.66
CA ILE A 381 -1.83 -11.08 32.66
C ILE A 381 -1.67 -10.17 33.89
N ALA A 382 -0.45 -10.05 34.39
CA ALA A 382 -0.15 -9.16 35.51
C ALA A 382 -0.54 -7.71 35.19
N LYS A 383 -0.14 -7.24 34.02
CA LYS A 383 -0.47 -5.87 33.56
C LYS A 383 -1.98 -5.63 33.48
N ALA A 384 -2.77 -6.67 33.12
CA ALA A 384 -4.23 -6.59 33.11
C ALA A 384 -4.81 -6.46 34.53
N ILE A 385 -4.32 -7.26 35.46
CA ILE A 385 -4.73 -7.24 36.89
C ILE A 385 -4.40 -5.90 37.51
N LEU A 386 -3.16 -5.41 37.36
CA LEU A 386 -2.68 -4.16 37.92
C LEU A 386 -3.43 -2.95 37.33
N ARG A 387 -3.67 -2.95 36.02
CA ARG A 387 -4.46 -1.91 35.35
C ARG A 387 -5.87 -1.81 35.94
N LYS A 388 -6.53 -2.94 36.15
CA LYS A 388 -7.86 -2.99 36.72
C LYS A 388 -7.89 -2.54 38.17
N ALA A 389 -6.90 -2.95 38.99
CA ALA A 389 -6.76 -2.50 40.37
C ALA A 389 -6.59 -0.98 40.44
N THR A 390 -5.73 -0.42 39.58
CA THR A 390 -5.51 1.04 39.48
C THR A 390 -6.78 1.79 39.04
N GLN A 391 -7.50 1.28 38.04
CA GLN A 391 -8.76 1.89 37.57
C GLN A 391 -9.84 1.93 38.66
N LEU A 392 -9.87 0.93 39.54
CA LEU A 392 -10.82 0.85 40.65
C LEU A 392 -10.31 1.56 41.92
N GLY A 393 -9.11 2.19 41.87
CA GLY A 393 -8.53 2.89 43.02
C GLY A 393 -8.15 1.95 44.18
N ILE A 394 -7.88 0.66 43.89
CA ILE A 394 -7.50 -0.33 44.88
C ILE A 394 -5.99 -0.20 45.15
N PRO A 395 -5.58 0.19 46.38
CA PRO A 395 -4.17 0.28 46.71
C PRO A 395 -3.57 -1.12 46.88
N TYR A 396 -2.34 -1.30 46.39
CA TYR A 396 -1.53 -2.52 46.58
C TYR A 396 -0.08 -2.14 46.76
N GLU A 397 0.67 -3.00 47.44
CA GLU A 397 2.08 -2.82 47.74
C GLU A 397 2.90 -3.94 47.10
N ASP A 398 4.19 -3.72 46.95
CA ASP A 398 5.09 -4.75 46.43
C ASP A 398 5.30 -5.87 47.48
N PRO A 399 5.28 -7.12 47.10
CA PRO A 399 5.50 -8.23 48.03
C PRO A 399 6.96 -8.30 48.49
N ALA A 400 7.18 -8.73 49.71
CA ALA A 400 8.52 -8.91 50.26
C ALA A 400 9.29 -10.00 49.50
N ILE A 401 8.61 -11.09 49.14
CA ILE A 401 9.16 -12.21 48.36
C ILE A 401 8.29 -12.44 47.13
N PHE A 402 8.96 -12.64 45.98
CA PHE A 402 8.34 -12.91 44.71
C PHE A 402 9.05 -14.08 44.03
N GLU A 403 8.33 -15.14 43.75
CA GLU A 403 8.83 -16.35 43.08
C GLU A 403 7.95 -16.64 41.85
N TYR A 404 8.54 -16.64 40.66
CA TYR A 404 7.85 -16.96 39.42
C TYR A 404 8.15 -18.41 38.98
N THR A 405 7.10 -19.18 38.71
CA THR A 405 7.20 -20.52 38.16
C THR A 405 6.69 -20.53 36.73
N PRO A 406 7.59 -20.68 35.72
CA PRO A 406 7.21 -20.64 34.32
C PRO A 406 6.08 -21.60 33.96
N GLY A 407 5.04 -21.08 33.27
CA GLY A 407 3.87 -21.87 32.84
C GLY A 407 2.89 -22.28 33.93
N LYS A 408 3.15 -21.98 35.22
CA LYS A 408 2.28 -22.33 36.35
C LYS A 408 1.69 -21.11 37.04
N GLY A 409 2.53 -20.20 37.53
CA GLY A 409 2.06 -19.02 38.28
C GLY A 409 3.14 -18.38 39.15
N ILE A 410 2.67 -17.61 40.13
CA ILE A 410 3.47 -16.81 41.04
C ILE A 410 3.17 -17.17 42.48
N ILE A 411 4.20 -17.16 43.32
CA ILE A 411 4.10 -17.17 44.77
C ILE A 411 4.68 -15.87 45.29
N ALA A 412 3.90 -15.17 46.09
CA ALA A 412 4.32 -13.95 46.73
C ALA A 412 4.14 -14.05 48.24
N ARG A 413 4.95 -13.37 49.02
CA ARG A 413 4.75 -13.23 50.46
C ARG A 413 4.75 -11.77 50.84
N ASN A 414 3.71 -11.35 51.52
CA ASN A 414 3.54 -10.02 52.05
C ASN A 414 3.02 -10.06 53.47
N ASP A 415 3.65 -9.34 54.40
CA ASP A 415 3.28 -9.29 55.82
C ASP A 415 3.11 -10.64 56.52
N GLY A 416 3.82 -11.67 56.03
CA GLY A 416 3.75 -13.03 56.56
C GLY A 416 2.69 -13.91 55.89
N GLU A 417 1.82 -13.38 55.07
CA GLU A 417 0.81 -14.08 54.28
C GLU A 417 1.42 -14.61 52.99
N GLU A 418 1.12 -15.88 52.64
CA GLU A 418 1.52 -16.48 51.38
C GLU A 418 0.38 -16.35 50.35
N ILE A 419 0.68 -15.69 49.22
CA ILE A 419 -0.24 -15.47 48.10
C ILE A 419 0.20 -16.33 46.93
N ILE A 420 -0.73 -17.09 46.33
CA ILE A 420 -0.49 -17.92 45.15
C ILE A 420 -1.45 -17.46 44.05
N VAL A 421 -0.89 -17.12 42.91
CA VAL A 421 -1.65 -16.74 41.71
C VAL A 421 -1.18 -17.61 40.53
N GLY A 422 -2.09 -18.33 39.89
CA GLY A 422 -1.69 -19.19 38.79
C GLY A 422 -2.82 -20.01 38.18
N ASN A 423 -2.44 -21.04 37.42
CA ASN A 423 -3.40 -21.96 36.84
C ASN A 423 -3.94 -22.95 37.90
N GLN A 424 -5.04 -23.62 37.58
CA GLN A 424 -5.71 -24.59 38.46
C GLN A 424 -4.74 -25.66 39.00
N HIS A 425 -3.91 -26.22 38.14
CA HIS A 425 -2.99 -27.29 38.48
C HIS A 425 -1.96 -26.82 39.52
N PHE A 426 -1.48 -25.61 39.42
CA PHE A 426 -0.51 -25.04 40.35
C PHE A 426 -1.06 -24.89 41.79
N LEU A 427 -2.34 -24.48 41.92
CA LEU A 427 -2.97 -24.41 43.23
C LEU A 427 -3.21 -25.81 43.81
N LEU A 428 -3.62 -26.76 42.98
CA LEU A 428 -3.84 -28.17 43.43
C LEU A 428 -2.53 -28.84 43.86
N GLU A 429 -1.41 -28.63 43.17
CA GLU A 429 -0.07 -29.08 43.56
C GLU A 429 0.33 -28.57 44.96
N ARG A 430 -0.20 -27.42 45.36
CA ARG A 430 0.04 -26.80 46.67
C ARG A 430 -0.98 -27.19 47.74
N GLY A 431 -1.86 -28.16 47.43
CA GLY A 431 -2.84 -28.67 48.36
C GLY A 431 -4.06 -27.79 48.59
N ILE A 432 -4.25 -26.75 47.79
CA ILE A 432 -5.40 -25.85 47.90
C ILE A 432 -6.59 -26.50 47.22
N GLN A 433 -7.60 -26.84 48.02
CA GLN A 433 -8.84 -27.45 47.54
C GLN A 433 -9.90 -26.38 47.30
N PHE A 434 -10.56 -26.47 46.16
CA PHE A 434 -11.69 -25.62 45.82
C PHE A 434 -12.72 -26.39 44.96
N LYS A 435 -13.98 -25.96 45.06
CA LYS A 435 -15.05 -26.50 44.25
C LYS A 435 -15.11 -25.69 42.94
N GLN A 436 -14.84 -26.37 41.85
CA GLN A 436 -14.91 -25.70 40.54
C GLN A 436 -16.39 -25.43 40.20
N GLU A 437 -16.78 -24.16 40.23
CA GLU A 437 -17.98 -23.74 39.52
C GLU A 437 -17.53 -23.44 38.07
N LYS A 438 -18.00 -24.25 37.13
CA LYS A 438 -17.72 -23.97 35.72
C LYS A 438 -18.25 -22.58 35.36
N GLY A 439 -17.35 -21.63 35.25
CA GLY A 439 -17.67 -20.33 34.66
C GLY A 439 -18.15 -20.52 33.21
N SER A 440 -19.25 -19.93 32.86
CA SER A 440 -19.86 -20.05 31.52
C SER A 440 -19.29 -19.08 30.50
N MET A 441 -18.26 -18.32 30.85
CA MET A 441 -17.69 -17.29 29.97
C MET A 441 -16.36 -17.71 29.33
N PRO A 442 -16.08 -17.31 28.10
CA PRO A 442 -14.81 -17.59 27.43
C PRO A 442 -13.69 -16.74 28.02
N GLY A 443 -12.52 -17.37 28.24
CA GLY A 443 -11.31 -16.71 28.74
C GLY A 443 -10.44 -17.64 29.54
N SER A 444 -9.26 -17.19 29.93
CA SER A 444 -8.36 -17.90 30.84
C SER A 444 -8.74 -17.58 32.26
N GLU A 445 -8.96 -18.60 33.07
CA GLU A 445 -9.20 -18.47 34.51
C GLU A 445 -7.86 -18.45 35.26
N ILE A 446 -7.63 -17.42 36.03
CA ILE A 446 -6.50 -17.28 36.93
C ILE A 446 -7.00 -17.49 38.36
N PHE A 447 -6.45 -18.48 39.02
CA PHE A 447 -6.83 -18.88 40.37
C PHE A 447 -5.98 -18.15 41.39
N VAL A 448 -6.60 -17.63 42.44
CA VAL A 448 -5.93 -16.87 43.50
C VAL A 448 -6.20 -17.52 44.84
N ALA A 449 -5.15 -17.69 45.62
CA ALA A 449 -5.23 -18.16 46.99
C ALA A 449 -4.37 -17.32 47.95
N GLY A 450 -4.77 -17.22 49.18
CA GLY A 450 -4.04 -16.58 50.27
C GLY A 450 -4.06 -17.44 51.50
N ASP A 451 -2.93 -17.60 52.17
CA ASP A 451 -2.76 -18.43 53.39
C ASP A 451 -3.39 -19.83 53.31
N GLY A 452 -3.16 -20.52 52.20
CA GLY A 452 -3.68 -21.86 51.96
C GLY A 452 -5.18 -21.91 51.68
N ARG A 453 -5.88 -20.79 51.56
CA ARG A 453 -7.32 -20.73 51.25
C ARG A 453 -7.53 -20.22 49.83
N PHE A 454 -8.44 -20.86 49.13
CA PHE A 454 -8.89 -20.35 47.83
C PHE A 454 -9.73 -19.07 47.99
N LEU A 455 -9.30 -17.99 47.34
CA LEU A 455 -9.96 -16.71 47.41
C LEU A 455 -10.90 -16.44 46.23
N GLY A 456 -10.66 -17.05 45.08
CA GLY A 456 -11.49 -16.90 43.90
C GLY A 456 -10.74 -17.04 42.59
N THR A 457 -11.42 -16.70 41.50
CA THR A 457 -10.88 -16.71 40.15
C THR A 457 -11.00 -15.32 39.49
N LEU A 458 -10.00 -14.99 38.68
CA LEU A 458 -9.98 -13.83 37.81
C LEU A 458 -10.13 -14.31 36.39
N GLN A 459 -11.12 -13.79 35.67
CA GLN A 459 -11.36 -14.15 34.29
C GLN A 459 -10.70 -13.12 33.38
N ILE A 460 -9.77 -13.59 32.58
CA ILE A 460 -8.98 -12.75 31.67
C ILE A 460 -9.17 -13.25 30.26
N ALA A 461 -9.50 -12.33 29.36
CA ALA A 461 -9.54 -12.62 27.93
C ALA A 461 -8.96 -11.47 27.13
N ASP A 462 -8.53 -11.79 25.93
CA ASP A 462 -8.12 -10.81 24.95
C ASP A 462 -9.35 -10.27 24.25
N THR A 463 -9.49 -8.95 24.22
CA THR A 463 -10.69 -8.28 23.73
C THR A 463 -10.72 -8.28 22.20
N LEU A 464 -11.83 -8.72 21.62
CA LEU A 464 -12.06 -8.66 20.18
C LEU A 464 -12.11 -7.19 19.71
N ARG A 465 -11.51 -6.95 18.55
CA ARG A 465 -11.62 -5.64 17.91
C ARG A 465 -13.06 -5.39 17.46
N PRO A 466 -13.64 -4.21 17.71
CA PRO A 466 -15.03 -3.91 17.35
C PRO A 466 -15.28 -4.01 15.84
N GLU A 467 -14.29 -3.65 15.01
CA GLU A 467 -14.34 -3.70 13.56
C GLU A 467 -14.17 -5.11 12.96
N ALA A 468 -13.71 -6.10 13.76
CA ALA A 468 -13.35 -7.44 13.25
C ALA A 468 -14.51 -8.14 12.54
N ARG A 469 -15.72 -8.06 13.11
CA ARG A 469 -16.91 -8.69 12.53
C ARG A 469 -17.29 -8.07 11.18
N ASP A 470 -17.28 -6.75 11.09
CA ASP A 470 -17.66 -6.03 9.87
C ASP A 470 -16.59 -6.22 8.78
N ALA A 471 -15.32 -6.28 9.16
CA ALA A 471 -14.22 -6.60 8.26
C ALA A 471 -14.38 -8.01 7.66
N ILE A 472 -14.66 -9.03 8.48
CA ILE A 472 -14.91 -10.41 8.03
C ILE A 472 -16.14 -10.46 7.11
N GLN A 473 -17.22 -9.78 7.46
CA GLN A 473 -18.41 -9.74 6.61
C GLN A 473 -18.11 -9.08 5.25
N SER A 474 -17.28 -8.02 5.23
CA SER A 474 -16.84 -7.38 3.99
C SER A 474 -16.00 -8.33 3.13
N LEU A 475 -15.08 -9.10 3.72
CA LEU A 475 -14.30 -10.13 3.02
C LEU A 475 -15.21 -11.20 2.41
N LYS A 476 -16.19 -11.70 3.17
CA LYS A 476 -17.18 -12.69 2.69
C LYS A 476 -18.05 -12.15 1.57
N SER A 477 -18.45 -10.87 1.64
CA SER A 477 -19.23 -10.21 0.57
C SER A 477 -18.45 -10.14 -0.77
N MET A 478 -17.13 -10.16 -0.71
CA MET A 478 -16.25 -10.25 -1.87
C MET A 478 -16.06 -11.70 -2.38
N GLY A 479 -16.73 -12.69 -1.77
CA GLY A 479 -16.60 -14.10 -2.11
C GLY A 479 -15.29 -14.74 -1.63
N LEU A 480 -14.66 -14.19 -0.59
CA LEU A 480 -13.47 -14.75 0.03
C LEU A 480 -13.88 -15.73 1.13
N ARG A 481 -13.18 -16.87 1.19
CA ARG A 481 -13.26 -17.80 2.30
C ARG A 481 -12.45 -17.26 3.47
N THR A 482 -13.02 -17.25 4.67
CA THR A 482 -12.39 -16.74 5.90
C THR A 482 -12.13 -17.89 6.86
N VAL A 483 -10.87 -18.04 7.31
CA VAL A 483 -10.44 -19.10 8.19
C VAL A 483 -9.75 -18.52 9.41
N LEU A 484 -10.22 -18.89 10.61
CA LEU A 484 -9.55 -18.55 11.87
C LEU A 484 -8.48 -19.60 12.17
N LEU A 485 -7.22 -19.17 12.31
CA LEU A 485 -6.11 -20.03 12.77
C LEU A 485 -5.69 -19.60 14.17
N THR A 486 -5.74 -20.50 15.16
CA THR A 486 -5.37 -20.15 16.54
C THR A 486 -4.72 -21.31 17.28
N GLY A 487 -3.82 -20.98 18.20
CA GLY A 487 -3.26 -21.94 19.16
C GLY A 487 -4.17 -22.20 20.38
N ASP A 488 -5.31 -21.53 20.48
CA ASP A 488 -6.24 -21.72 21.59
C ASP A 488 -6.94 -23.06 21.50
N ALA A 489 -7.44 -23.49 22.65
CA ALA A 489 -8.31 -24.68 22.76
C ALA A 489 -9.57 -24.50 21.90
N LYS A 490 -10.05 -25.62 21.35
CA LYS A 490 -11.19 -25.70 20.44
C LYS A 490 -12.42 -24.89 20.90
N THR A 491 -12.77 -25.01 22.19
CA THR A 491 -13.96 -24.32 22.76
C THR A 491 -13.84 -22.80 22.70
N VAL A 492 -12.66 -22.25 22.95
CA VAL A 492 -12.39 -20.78 22.86
C VAL A 492 -12.38 -20.32 21.42
N ALA A 493 -11.76 -21.11 20.55
CA ALA A 493 -11.71 -20.82 19.11
C ALA A 493 -13.10 -20.81 18.47
N GLU A 494 -13.96 -21.78 18.83
CA GLU A 494 -15.35 -21.89 18.36
C GLU A 494 -16.18 -20.69 18.81
N ASP A 495 -16.07 -20.23 20.06
CA ASP A 495 -16.79 -19.05 20.55
C ASP A 495 -16.41 -17.79 19.75
N VAL A 496 -15.12 -17.55 19.56
CA VAL A 496 -14.62 -16.42 18.76
C VAL A 496 -15.06 -16.53 17.30
N GLY A 497 -14.89 -17.70 16.70
CA GLY A 497 -15.23 -17.92 15.30
C GLY A 497 -16.72 -17.74 15.00
N HIS A 498 -17.60 -18.19 15.91
CA HIS A 498 -19.05 -17.99 15.80
C HIS A 498 -19.44 -16.53 15.99
N LYS A 499 -18.85 -15.81 16.95
CA LYS A 499 -19.09 -14.37 17.14
C LYS A 499 -18.72 -13.55 15.92
N LEU A 500 -17.63 -13.91 15.25
CA LEU A 500 -17.12 -13.24 14.05
C LEU A 500 -17.70 -13.79 12.74
N ALA A 501 -18.42 -14.92 12.80
CA ALA A 501 -19.04 -15.61 11.66
C ALA A 501 -18.02 -16.00 10.56
N VAL A 502 -16.83 -16.49 10.94
CA VAL A 502 -15.84 -17.03 9.99
C VAL A 502 -16.36 -18.33 9.36
N ASP A 503 -15.81 -18.72 8.19
CA ASP A 503 -16.29 -19.91 7.47
C ASP A 503 -15.68 -21.21 8.03
N GLU A 504 -14.45 -21.14 8.58
CA GLU A 504 -13.75 -22.28 9.14
C GLU A 504 -12.91 -21.89 10.35
N ILE A 505 -12.76 -22.81 11.28
CA ILE A 505 -12.00 -22.63 12.53
C ILE A 505 -11.00 -23.78 12.64
N VAL A 506 -9.73 -23.45 12.79
CA VAL A 506 -8.65 -24.43 13.04
C VAL A 506 -7.96 -24.05 14.33
N SER A 507 -8.18 -24.83 15.35
CA SER A 507 -7.71 -24.62 16.73
C SER A 507 -6.51 -25.50 17.09
N ASP A 508 -5.98 -25.31 18.29
CA ASP A 508 -4.90 -26.10 18.88
C ASP A 508 -3.62 -26.16 18.02
N LEU A 509 -3.36 -25.09 17.24
CA LEU A 509 -2.23 -25.01 16.33
C LEU A 509 -0.97 -24.46 17.02
N LEU A 510 0.12 -25.20 16.92
CA LEU A 510 1.46 -24.66 17.13
C LEU A 510 1.88 -23.81 15.92
N PRO A 511 2.93 -22.95 16.03
CA PRO A 511 3.42 -22.16 14.89
C PRO A 511 3.72 -22.99 13.64
N GLU A 512 4.31 -24.19 13.81
CA GLU A 512 4.55 -25.13 12.72
C GLU A 512 3.25 -25.65 12.09
N GLY A 513 2.20 -25.84 12.89
CA GLY A 513 0.88 -26.26 12.42
C GLY A 513 0.23 -25.20 11.52
N LYS A 514 0.36 -23.91 11.87
CA LYS A 514 -0.09 -22.80 11.02
C LYS A 514 0.62 -22.80 9.66
N LEU A 515 1.96 -22.96 9.68
CA LEU A 515 2.77 -23.07 8.46
C LEU A 515 2.35 -24.26 7.60
N GLN A 516 2.12 -25.42 8.21
CA GLN A 516 1.67 -26.63 7.49
C GLN A 516 0.29 -26.42 6.84
N TYR A 517 -0.63 -25.76 7.54
CA TYR A 517 -1.96 -25.45 6.99
C TYR A 517 -1.88 -24.53 5.78
N VAL A 518 -1.04 -23.48 5.82
CA VAL A 518 -0.79 -22.59 4.67
C VAL A 518 -0.24 -23.37 3.48
N ARG A 519 0.74 -24.26 3.68
CA ARG A 519 1.30 -25.13 2.64
C ARG A 519 0.25 -26.05 2.05
N TRP A 520 -0.56 -26.69 2.91
CA TRP A 520 -1.63 -27.58 2.51
C TRP A 520 -2.67 -26.90 1.59
N LEU A 521 -3.01 -25.63 1.85
CA LEU A 521 -3.86 -24.83 0.97
C LEU A 521 -3.17 -24.53 -0.37
N ALA A 522 -1.90 -24.10 -0.33
CA ALA A 522 -1.14 -23.79 -1.54
C ALA A 522 -0.98 -24.99 -2.49
N GLU A 523 -0.73 -26.19 -1.94
CA GLU A 523 -0.64 -27.44 -2.70
C GLU A 523 -1.98 -27.80 -3.39
N ARG A 524 -3.11 -27.32 -2.86
CA ARG A 524 -4.45 -27.50 -3.46
C ARG A 524 -4.83 -26.39 -4.43
N GLY A 525 -3.91 -25.47 -4.71
CA GLY A 525 -4.10 -24.38 -5.65
C GLY A 525 -4.83 -23.17 -5.10
N HIS A 526 -5.09 -23.12 -3.79
CA HIS A 526 -5.67 -21.93 -3.16
C HIS A 526 -4.67 -20.80 -3.04
N LYS A 527 -5.14 -19.58 -3.26
CA LYS A 527 -4.36 -18.34 -3.12
C LYS A 527 -4.70 -17.72 -1.75
N ALA A 528 -3.93 -18.06 -0.75
CA ALA A 528 -4.19 -17.62 0.62
C ALA A 528 -3.46 -16.31 0.96
N ALA A 529 -4.18 -15.36 1.58
CA ALA A 529 -3.58 -14.26 2.33
C ALA A 529 -3.54 -14.64 3.83
N MET A 530 -2.37 -14.61 4.45
CA MET A 530 -2.23 -14.79 5.90
C MET A 530 -2.12 -13.45 6.59
N VAL A 531 -2.95 -13.22 7.60
CA VAL A 531 -2.99 -11.99 8.40
C VAL A 531 -2.58 -12.32 9.83
N GLY A 532 -1.56 -11.63 10.35
CA GLY A 532 -1.02 -11.88 11.67
C GLY A 532 -0.28 -10.68 12.26
N ASP A 533 0.08 -10.76 13.54
CA ASP A 533 0.93 -9.80 14.24
C ASP A 533 2.43 -10.16 14.19
N GLY A 534 2.73 -11.39 13.81
CA GLY A 534 4.03 -11.94 13.45
C GLY A 534 4.96 -12.37 14.55
N VAL A 535 4.56 -12.37 15.80
CA VAL A 535 5.42 -12.96 16.85
C VAL A 535 5.59 -14.47 16.60
N ASN A 536 4.49 -15.16 16.32
CA ASN A 536 4.45 -16.60 16.08
C ASN A 536 4.12 -16.96 14.63
N ASP A 537 3.72 -15.99 13.83
CA ASP A 537 3.15 -16.19 12.49
C ASP A 537 4.11 -15.88 11.34
N ALA A 538 5.30 -15.33 11.62
CA ALA A 538 6.26 -14.92 10.58
C ALA A 538 6.53 -16.03 9.55
N PRO A 539 6.72 -17.32 9.90
CA PRO A 539 6.90 -18.38 8.91
C PRO A 539 5.65 -18.62 8.05
N ALA A 540 4.44 -18.49 8.62
CA ALA A 540 3.18 -18.65 7.91
C ALA A 540 2.90 -17.44 6.98
N LEU A 541 3.23 -16.22 7.43
CA LEU A 541 3.16 -15.00 6.62
C LEU A 541 4.04 -15.11 5.37
N MET A 542 5.30 -15.55 5.53
CA MET A 542 6.24 -15.72 4.40
C MET A 542 5.84 -16.83 3.44
N GLN A 543 5.14 -17.86 3.93
CA GLN A 543 4.73 -19.01 3.12
C GLN A 543 3.44 -18.75 2.34
N ALA A 544 2.58 -17.86 2.80
CA ALA A 544 1.32 -17.50 2.15
C ALA A 544 1.55 -16.90 0.76
N SER A 545 0.51 -16.90 -0.08
CA SER A 545 0.57 -16.18 -1.37
C SER A 545 0.83 -14.70 -1.15
N VAL A 546 0.24 -14.13 -0.08
CA VAL A 546 0.50 -12.78 0.44
C VAL A 546 0.47 -12.81 1.95
N GLY A 547 1.56 -12.36 2.59
CA GLY A 547 1.62 -12.11 4.03
C GLY A 547 1.16 -10.69 4.35
N VAL A 548 0.26 -10.55 5.32
CA VAL A 548 -0.28 -9.25 5.78
C VAL A 548 0.02 -9.08 7.25
N ALA A 549 0.83 -8.08 7.62
CA ALA A 549 1.12 -7.77 9.00
C ALA A 549 0.23 -6.66 9.54
N MET A 550 -0.21 -6.79 10.80
CA MET A 550 -0.84 -5.71 11.54
C MET A 550 0.20 -4.65 11.92
N GLY A 551 -0.16 -3.37 11.90
CA GLY A 551 0.76 -2.26 12.22
C GLY A 551 1.27 -2.27 13.67
N SER A 552 0.48 -2.83 14.60
CA SER A 552 0.89 -3.11 15.99
C SER A 552 1.82 -4.32 16.12
N GLY A 553 1.98 -5.11 15.07
CA GLY A 553 2.84 -6.29 15.04
C GLY A 553 4.31 -5.96 15.25
N THR A 554 5.10 -7.00 15.51
CA THR A 554 6.56 -6.89 15.71
C THR A 554 7.26 -6.37 14.45
N ASP A 555 8.47 -5.81 14.62
CA ASP A 555 9.30 -5.40 13.49
C ASP A 555 9.59 -6.59 12.55
N VAL A 556 9.79 -7.80 13.12
CA VAL A 556 9.98 -9.04 12.34
C VAL A 556 8.77 -9.34 11.46
N ALA A 557 7.54 -9.18 11.98
CA ALA A 557 6.33 -9.35 11.19
C ALA A 557 6.25 -8.35 10.03
N ARG A 558 6.49 -7.09 10.36
CA ARG A 558 6.45 -6.00 9.37
C ARG A 558 7.50 -6.16 8.28
N GLU A 559 8.67 -6.72 8.60
CA GLU A 559 9.72 -7.02 7.61
C GLU A 559 9.36 -8.24 6.76
N SER A 560 8.79 -9.27 7.37
CA SER A 560 8.46 -10.54 6.71
C SER A 560 7.20 -10.49 5.86
N ALA A 561 6.29 -9.54 6.11
CA ALA A 561 5.04 -9.42 5.38
C ALA A 561 5.19 -8.64 4.07
N ASP A 562 4.37 -8.99 3.10
CA ASP A 562 4.27 -8.33 1.79
C ASP A 562 3.40 -7.07 1.83
N VAL A 563 2.48 -7.03 2.79
CA VAL A 563 1.55 -5.92 3.05
C VAL A 563 1.55 -5.60 4.54
N VAL A 564 1.56 -4.32 4.90
CA VAL A 564 1.49 -3.85 6.29
C VAL A 564 0.28 -2.93 6.45
N LEU A 565 -0.61 -3.25 7.38
CA LEU A 565 -1.77 -2.41 7.71
C LEU A 565 -1.38 -1.41 8.81
N ILE A 566 -1.32 -0.14 8.49
CA ILE A 566 -1.00 0.92 9.45
C ILE A 566 -2.21 1.11 10.37
N GLY A 567 -1.97 1.39 11.66
CA GLY A 567 -3.05 1.60 12.64
C GLY A 567 -3.75 0.33 13.12
N SER A 568 -3.42 -0.84 12.55
CA SER A 568 -3.97 -2.15 12.96
C SER A 568 -5.50 -2.27 12.82
N ASP A 569 -6.09 -1.55 11.90
CA ASP A 569 -7.52 -1.62 11.58
C ASP A 569 -7.76 -2.69 10.49
N LEU A 570 -8.53 -3.72 10.84
CA LEU A 570 -8.89 -4.81 9.92
C LEU A 570 -9.78 -4.38 8.75
N SER A 571 -10.52 -3.28 8.87
CA SER A 571 -11.31 -2.76 7.76
C SER A 571 -10.43 -2.41 6.56
N LYS A 572 -9.19 -1.98 6.81
CA LYS A 572 -8.20 -1.64 5.77
C LYS A 572 -7.76 -2.85 4.96
N LEU A 573 -7.79 -4.05 5.53
CA LEU A 573 -7.57 -5.28 4.78
C LEU A 573 -8.60 -5.46 3.67
N ALA A 574 -9.89 -5.30 3.99
CA ALA A 574 -10.96 -5.43 3.01
C ALA A 574 -10.86 -4.36 1.91
N GLU A 575 -10.57 -3.11 2.28
CA GLU A 575 -10.35 -2.01 1.33
C GLU A 575 -9.15 -2.26 0.40
N THR A 576 -8.06 -2.81 0.96
CA THR A 576 -6.83 -3.12 0.21
C THR A 576 -7.08 -4.25 -0.79
N LEU A 577 -7.74 -5.33 -0.38
CA LEU A 577 -8.16 -6.43 -1.25
C LEU A 577 -9.09 -5.95 -2.36
N GLN A 578 -10.03 -5.05 -2.04
CA GLN A 578 -10.92 -4.45 -3.04
C GLN A 578 -10.14 -3.62 -4.06
N THR A 579 -9.15 -2.84 -3.60
CA THR A 579 -8.28 -2.03 -4.46
C THR A 579 -7.45 -2.92 -5.39
N ALA A 580 -6.87 -4.00 -4.88
CA ALA A 580 -6.11 -4.98 -5.66
C ALA A 580 -6.98 -5.66 -6.74
N ARG A 581 -8.20 -6.09 -6.38
CA ARG A 581 -9.16 -6.67 -7.33
C ARG A 581 -9.63 -5.68 -8.39
N ARG A 582 -9.81 -4.41 -8.03
CA ARG A 582 -10.14 -3.34 -8.99
C ARG A 582 -8.97 -3.11 -9.95
N CYS A 583 -7.74 -3.08 -9.46
CA CYS A 583 -6.55 -2.98 -10.28
C CYS A 583 -6.50 -4.10 -11.34
N ARG A 584 -6.59 -5.35 -10.90
CA ARG A 584 -6.59 -6.52 -11.79
C ARG A 584 -7.73 -6.45 -12.81
N ARG A 585 -8.94 -6.08 -12.39
CA ARG A 585 -10.09 -5.94 -13.30
C ARG A 585 -9.83 -4.87 -14.36
N THR A 586 -9.29 -3.72 -13.98
CA THR A 586 -8.98 -2.62 -14.91
C THR A 586 -7.92 -3.05 -15.92
N ILE A 587 -6.85 -3.72 -15.49
CA ILE A 587 -5.83 -4.27 -16.38
C ILE A 587 -6.44 -5.28 -17.38
N MET A 588 -7.30 -6.18 -16.90
CA MET A 588 -7.99 -7.15 -17.77
C MET A 588 -8.98 -6.48 -18.73
N GLN A 589 -9.67 -5.42 -18.31
CA GLN A 589 -10.53 -4.63 -19.20
C GLN A 589 -9.73 -3.97 -20.32
N ASN A 590 -8.60 -3.36 -19.99
CA ASN A 590 -7.72 -2.75 -20.98
C ASN A 590 -7.18 -3.82 -21.95
N PHE A 591 -6.75 -4.98 -21.43
CA PHE A 591 -6.25 -6.08 -22.23
C PHE A 591 -7.31 -6.60 -23.22
N VAL A 592 -8.48 -6.97 -22.73
CA VAL A 592 -9.57 -7.48 -23.58
C VAL A 592 -10.06 -6.39 -24.54
N GLY A 593 -10.15 -5.14 -24.06
CA GLY A 593 -10.54 -4.00 -24.87
C GLY A 593 -9.60 -3.76 -26.06
N THR A 594 -8.29 -3.77 -25.82
CA THR A 594 -7.28 -3.64 -26.88
C THR A 594 -7.42 -4.76 -27.91
N LEU A 595 -7.49 -6.02 -27.45
CA LEU A 595 -7.62 -7.17 -28.35
C LEU A 595 -8.88 -7.08 -29.24
N VAL A 596 -10.00 -6.61 -28.67
CA VAL A 596 -11.25 -6.43 -29.42
C VAL A 596 -11.13 -5.31 -30.45
N VAL A 597 -10.62 -4.14 -30.03
CA VAL A 597 -10.46 -2.98 -30.94
C VAL A 597 -9.51 -3.32 -32.07
N ASP A 598 -8.36 -3.94 -31.76
CA ASP A 598 -7.37 -4.31 -32.77
C ASP A 598 -7.92 -5.37 -33.74
N SER A 599 -8.61 -6.40 -33.24
CA SER A 599 -9.19 -7.45 -34.10
C SER A 599 -10.25 -6.89 -35.06
N ILE A 600 -11.14 -6.04 -34.55
CA ILE A 600 -12.17 -5.39 -35.37
C ILE A 600 -11.52 -4.41 -36.35
N GLY A 601 -10.56 -3.61 -35.88
CA GLY A 601 -9.88 -2.62 -36.71
C GLY A 601 -9.10 -3.25 -37.85
N VAL A 602 -8.34 -4.32 -37.57
CA VAL A 602 -7.62 -5.10 -38.61
C VAL A 602 -8.60 -5.68 -39.64
N GLY A 603 -9.72 -6.25 -39.17
CA GLY A 603 -10.77 -6.75 -40.04
C GLY A 603 -11.32 -5.65 -40.97
N LEU A 604 -11.71 -4.53 -40.43
CA LEU A 604 -12.21 -3.38 -41.20
C LEU A 604 -11.17 -2.81 -42.16
N ALA A 605 -9.90 -2.77 -41.76
CA ALA A 605 -8.80 -2.37 -42.64
C ALA A 605 -8.59 -3.35 -43.79
N ALA A 606 -8.62 -4.67 -43.53
CA ALA A 606 -8.46 -5.70 -44.54
C ALA A 606 -9.54 -5.64 -45.62
N PHE A 607 -10.78 -5.33 -45.25
CA PHE A 607 -11.89 -5.13 -46.18
C PHE A 607 -11.91 -3.75 -46.84
N GLY A 608 -10.94 -2.86 -46.55
CA GLY A 608 -10.83 -1.53 -47.17
C GLY A 608 -11.77 -0.48 -46.58
N PHE A 609 -12.46 -0.75 -45.48
CA PHE A 609 -13.34 0.20 -44.81
C PHE A 609 -12.57 1.26 -44.00
N LEU A 610 -11.30 1.03 -43.65
CA LEU A 610 -10.45 1.97 -42.96
C LEU A 610 -9.37 2.55 -43.88
N ASN A 611 -9.28 3.86 -43.89
CA ASN A 611 -8.11 4.55 -44.42
C ASN A 611 -7.06 4.75 -43.32
N PRO A 612 -5.78 5.01 -43.65
CA PRO A 612 -4.72 5.16 -42.65
C PRO A 612 -4.97 6.26 -41.60
N LEU A 613 -5.65 7.35 -42.00
CA LEU A 613 -5.99 8.43 -41.09
C LEU A 613 -7.01 7.99 -40.02
N LEU A 614 -8.08 7.31 -40.45
CA LEU A 614 -9.10 6.79 -39.54
C LEU A 614 -8.55 5.68 -38.65
N ALA A 615 -7.66 4.84 -39.17
CA ALA A 615 -6.96 3.82 -38.41
C ALA A 615 -6.11 4.44 -37.28
N ALA A 616 -5.34 5.50 -37.60
CA ALA A 616 -4.55 6.22 -36.59
C ALA A 616 -5.44 6.90 -35.54
N PHE A 617 -6.56 7.49 -35.94
CA PHE A 617 -7.51 8.11 -35.01
C PHE A 617 -8.12 7.08 -34.05
N ILE A 618 -8.55 5.92 -34.56
CA ILE A 618 -9.11 4.82 -33.73
C ILE A 618 -8.04 4.35 -32.75
N HIS A 619 -6.81 4.13 -33.21
CA HIS A 619 -5.71 3.68 -32.40
C HIS A 619 -5.45 4.61 -31.21
N VAL A 620 -5.18 5.90 -31.47
CA VAL A 620 -4.90 6.88 -30.41
C VAL A 620 -6.10 7.09 -29.47
N SER A 621 -7.32 7.08 -30.02
CA SER A 621 -8.52 7.21 -29.19
C SER A 621 -8.71 6.02 -28.24
N SER A 622 -8.44 4.80 -28.69
CA SER A 622 -8.53 3.59 -27.87
C SER A 622 -7.44 3.58 -26.80
N GLU A 623 -6.21 3.93 -27.16
CA GLU A 623 -5.10 4.07 -26.24
C GLU A 623 -5.42 5.05 -25.11
N MET A 624 -5.88 6.25 -25.47
CA MET A 624 -6.30 7.26 -24.49
C MET A 624 -7.41 6.75 -23.57
N ALA A 625 -8.40 6.04 -24.11
CA ALA A 625 -9.47 5.45 -23.31
C ALA A 625 -8.93 4.45 -22.28
N PHE A 626 -7.96 3.61 -22.63
CA PHE A 626 -7.37 2.62 -21.71
C PHE A 626 -6.45 3.26 -20.67
N ILE A 627 -5.67 4.29 -21.05
CA ILE A 627 -4.88 5.09 -20.10
C ILE A 627 -5.82 5.79 -19.10
N LEU A 628 -6.89 6.42 -19.56
CA LEU A 628 -7.88 7.06 -18.68
C LEU A 628 -8.62 6.06 -17.79
N ASN A 629 -8.90 4.84 -18.28
CA ASN A 629 -9.47 3.78 -17.46
C ASN A 629 -8.52 3.40 -16.31
N SER A 630 -7.22 3.30 -16.57
CA SER A 630 -6.19 3.07 -15.54
C SER A 630 -6.04 4.25 -14.58
N ALA A 631 -6.11 5.49 -15.08
CA ALA A 631 -6.02 6.70 -14.28
C ALA A 631 -7.13 6.83 -13.21
N ARG A 632 -8.26 6.12 -13.35
CA ARG A 632 -9.32 6.05 -12.32
C ARG A 632 -8.85 5.41 -11.02
N LEU A 633 -7.74 4.67 -11.04
CA LEU A 633 -7.15 4.04 -9.87
C LEU A 633 -6.20 4.97 -9.11
N LEU A 634 -5.82 6.11 -9.71
CA LEU A 634 -5.01 7.11 -9.01
C LEU A 634 -5.69 7.56 -7.71
N PRO A 635 -4.91 7.82 -6.67
CA PRO A 635 -5.44 8.38 -5.44
C PRO A 635 -6.14 9.72 -5.73
N PRO A 636 -7.28 10.02 -5.07
CA PRO A 636 -7.93 11.31 -5.20
C PRO A 636 -6.94 12.40 -4.75
N VAL A 637 -6.83 13.46 -5.53
CA VAL A 637 -6.06 14.65 -5.12
C VAL A 637 -6.74 15.17 -3.85
N SER A 638 -6.08 14.99 -2.71
CA SER A 638 -6.66 15.30 -1.41
C SER A 638 -7.10 16.76 -1.38
N SER A 639 -8.21 16.99 -0.73
CA SER A 639 -8.92 18.24 -0.47
C SER A 639 -8.11 19.35 0.26
N ALA A 640 -6.78 19.25 0.36
CA ALA A 640 -5.91 20.36 0.76
C ALA A 640 -6.21 21.63 -0.06
N ASN A 641 -6.61 21.49 -1.33
CA ASN A 641 -7.11 22.59 -2.14
C ASN A 641 -8.53 23.08 -1.77
N GLN A 642 -9.33 22.28 -1.06
CA GLN A 642 -10.62 22.74 -0.54
C GLN A 642 -10.43 23.60 0.72
N PHE A 643 -9.43 23.29 1.56
CA PHE A 643 -9.11 24.08 2.73
C PHE A 643 -8.53 25.46 2.35
N VAL A 644 -7.66 25.52 1.36
CA VAL A 644 -7.14 26.80 0.80
C VAL A 644 -8.26 27.60 0.13
N ARG A 645 -9.19 26.99 -0.57
CA ARG A 645 -10.38 27.67 -1.11
C ARG A 645 -11.34 28.12 -0.01
N GLY A 646 -11.48 27.35 1.09
CA GLY A 646 -12.26 27.74 2.27
C GLY A 646 -11.68 28.96 3.00
N ILE A 647 -10.36 29.03 3.13
CA ILE A 647 -9.67 30.18 3.74
C ILE A 647 -9.75 31.42 2.84
N LEU A 648 -9.60 31.27 1.53
CA LEU A 648 -9.70 32.37 0.56
C LEU A 648 -11.14 32.88 0.36
N SER A 649 -12.16 32.05 0.68
CA SER A 649 -13.56 32.49 0.65
C SER A 649 -14.04 33.15 1.95
N GLN A 650 -13.25 33.15 3.02
CA GLN A 650 -13.53 33.81 4.30
C GLN A 650 -12.73 35.11 4.52
N SER A 651 -12.12 35.69 3.47
CA SER A 651 -11.59 37.05 3.61
C SER A 651 -12.79 38.00 3.87
N PRO A 652 -12.78 38.72 5.01
CA PRO A 652 -13.86 39.66 5.30
C PRO A 652 -13.85 40.76 4.24
N SER A 653 -14.99 40.93 3.59
CA SER A 653 -15.26 42.14 2.80
C SER A 653 -15.08 43.35 3.71
N THR A 654 -13.98 44.07 3.54
CA THR A 654 -13.85 45.43 4.03
C THR A 654 -14.92 46.28 3.35
N THR A 655 -16.04 46.46 4.00
CA THR A 655 -16.96 47.56 3.72
C THR A 655 -16.50 48.78 4.49
N ASN A 656 -16.32 49.88 3.76
CA ASN A 656 -16.09 51.23 4.20
C ASN A 656 -16.97 51.66 5.39
#